data_0ef1c1095b55847ea830d10a96cb85fd
#
_entry.id   0ef1c1095b55847ea830d10a96cb85fd
#
_cell.length_a   1.000
_cell.length_b   1.000
_cell.length_c   1.000
_cell.angle_alpha   90.00
_cell.angle_beta   90.00
_cell.angle_gamma   90.00
#
_symmetry.space_group_name_H-M   'P 1'
#
loop_
_entity.id
_entity.type
_entity.pdbx_description
1 polymer ?
#
loop_
_entity_poly.entity_id
_entity_poly.type
_entity_poly.pdbx_seq_one_letter_code
_entity_poly.pdbx_strand_id
1 'polypeptide(L)'
;MKNKIIIFTLILLALFSIAGVCAGDVNDTLTVSEDDSQLGLADAEDNLKNIDENQVIEEGFVEDNGSFVALQERIDNATDNSTVLLPNNYLLENGFSENGILINKSLTIDGNGFTINANGNARIFNIAGAAVTLQNLKFINGQIGGSGAAVYCKDSNLAIINCTFSNNHAIGNNSQGGAVYCIGGKLTIFNSEFIANAADYDAGAVYLKGDYAIINASNFTNNKASFNGAVYMNSVNGTVDDCIFSNNVATNSSGALGWVKKENGSITYSKFINNSAPFGGAIYVNEGFNFSVFESKFVKNNATSGGAIYWTGGDGMLVNSTFDMNYASEDGGAVYFDGSGGIIDHSNFTNNKAKNNGALYMNSVAGIMDKCIFANNVALESAGALGWVEKENGTIRGSKFINNSAPIGGAIYVNNATEFYILTSDFVNNTASLNGGAIYWDSGINGSVTVSSFVNNYATQNGGALYFNGTNGKIAYSQFTNNTAASGGAIYNNGSIIAGNIRFTNNNATDGKNDIAGSGSAEYIVNFDIDAKDNVYGKTAKIHVNITSNSKPVDGGNVSTVVNNVTYNASVVNGVATLQIPNLNIGIYDLFLSYASNDSSYRDDQDYYELIITKQNIEITAKNAAYIINYGGKYSAILKDSDGNAVAGEKVTFTFNGKVIGSASTNAAGVASISLTAGTLKSAKAGKKNMAVTLTSDNYNATAKTVKITINKEKTKIAAKNKKFKKSIKTKKYTITLKNSKGKALKKVKVTLKVKGKTYTAKTNSKGKATFKIKKLTKKGKYKATVTYKGDNCYNKVSKKVIITIK
;
A
#
# COMPACT_ATOMS: atom_id res chain seq x y z
N MET A 1 28.29 -0.80 -7.97
CA MET A 1 27.35 -1.45 -7.04
C MET A 1 26.49 -0.49 -6.19
N LYS A 2 27.01 0.64 -5.66
CA LYS A 2 26.20 1.56 -4.84
C LYS A 2 25.08 2.31 -5.58
N ASN A 3 25.22 2.63 -6.84
CA ASN A 3 24.18 3.36 -7.60
C ASN A 3 23.05 2.47 -8.13
N LYS A 4 23.27 1.16 -8.28
CA LYS A 4 22.20 0.23 -8.68
C LYS A 4 21.23 -0.07 -7.51
N ILE A 5 21.71 -0.03 -6.27
CA ILE A 5 20.87 -0.24 -5.07
C ILE A 5 19.94 0.96 -4.85
N ILE A 6 20.35 2.18 -5.18
CA ILE A 6 19.53 3.39 -4.99
C ILE A 6 18.37 3.44 -5.98
N ILE A 7 18.56 3.03 -7.23
CA ILE A 7 17.51 2.98 -8.25
C ILE A 7 16.50 1.86 -7.92
N PHE A 8 16.98 0.71 -7.47
CA PHE A 8 16.12 -0.41 -7.06
C PHE A 8 15.29 -0.07 -5.80
N THR A 9 15.89 0.67 -4.86
CA THR A 9 15.20 1.14 -3.64
C THR A 9 14.17 2.24 -3.96
N LEU A 10 14.40 3.10 -4.94
CA LEU A 10 13.44 4.12 -5.37
C LEU A 10 12.25 3.53 -6.14
N ILE A 11 12.45 2.51 -6.96
CA ILE A 11 11.36 1.78 -7.63
C ILE A 11 10.56 0.95 -6.62
N LEU A 12 11.20 0.33 -5.64
CA LEU A 12 10.52 -0.39 -4.57
C LEU A 12 9.75 0.57 -3.64
N LEU A 13 10.27 1.76 -3.32
CA LEU A 13 9.56 2.78 -2.55
C LEU A 13 8.37 3.37 -3.33
N ALA A 14 8.45 3.54 -4.63
CA ALA A 14 7.33 3.95 -5.47
C ALA A 14 6.21 2.88 -5.48
N LEU A 15 6.56 1.59 -5.48
CA LEU A 15 5.61 0.49 -5.39
C LEU A 15 4.99 0.35 -3.98
N PHE A 16 5.72 0.69 -2.91
CA PHE A 16 5.19 0.69 -1.54
C PHE A 16 4.31 1.90 -1.21
N SER A 17 4.51 3.05 -1.86
CA SER A 17 3.65 4.23 -1.66
C SER A 17 2.26 4.10 -2.30
N ILE A 18 2.09 3.20 -3.27
CA ILE A 18 0.79 2.89 -3.89
C ILE A 18 -0.02 1.85 -3.09
N ALA A 19 0.62 1.05 -2.23
CA ALA A 19 -0.05 0.03 -1.41
C ALA A 19 -0.68 0.57 -0.11
N GLY A 20 -0.52 1.86 0.21
CA GLY A 20 -1.01 2.49 1.45
C GLY A 20 -2.34 3.23 1.35
N VAL A 21 -3.00 3.27 0.20
CA VAL A 21 -4.26 4.01 0.03
C VAL A 21 -5.29 3.17 -0.72
N CYS A 22 -5.85 2.18 -0.09
CA CYS A 22 -7.11 1.56 -0.52
C CYS A 22 -7.78 0.84 0.65
N ALA A 23 -8.34 1.62 1.57
CA ALA A 23 -9.48 1.20 2.39
C ALA A 23 -10.37 2.44 2.57
N GLY A 24 -11.28 2.67 1.66
CA GLY A 24 -12.27 3.75 1.70
C GLY A 24 -13.11 3.73 0.43
N ASP A 25 -14.39 3.77 0.61
CA ASP A 25 -15.53 3.60 -0.26
C ASP A 25 -15.40 3.98 -1.74
N VAL A 26 -15.99 3.10 -2.54
CA VAL A 26 -16.28 3.26 -3.97
C VAL A 26 -17.32 4.37 -4.18
N ASN A 27 -16.87 5.51 -4.61
CA ASN A 27 -17.55 6.44 -5.54
C ASN A 27 -16.78 7.77 -5.59
N ASP A 28 -15.81 7.83 -6.46
CA ASP A 28 -15.43 9.12 -7.06
C ASP A 28 -14.63 8.85 -8.34
N THR A 29 -15.08 9.46 -9.40
CA THR A 29 -14.43 9.48 -10.71
C THR A 29 -13.04 10.10 -10.60
N LEU A 30 -12.01 9.26 -10.69
CA LEU A 30 -10.63 9.71 -10.82
C LEU A 30 -10.41 10.29 -12.23
N THR A 31 -10.35 11.59 -12.30
CA THR A 31 -9.69 12.30 -13.39
C THR A 31 -8.19 12.08 -13.25
N VAL A 32 -7.63 11.29 -14.14
CA VAL A 32 -6.17 11.14 -14.28
C VAL A 32 -5.64 12.45 -14.86
N SER A 33 -4.79 13.14 -14.12
CA SER A 33 -4.01 14.25 -14.65
C SER A 33 -2.99 13.71 -15.66
N GLU A 34 -3.10 14.16 -16.90
CA GLU A 34 -2.17 13.91 -18.00
C GLU A 34 -0.87 14.71 -17.78
N ASP A 35 0.07 14.20 -16.99
CA ASP A 35 1.32 14.96 -16.82
C ASP A 35 2.61 14.15 -16.67
N ASP A 36 2.64 12.85 -17.01
CA ASP A 36 3.89 12.06 -16.96
C ASP A 36 4.21 11.23 -18.21
N SER A 37 3.51 11.42 -19.30
CA SER A 37 3.80 10.73 -20.58
C SER A 37 4.50 11.60 -21.65
N GLN A 38 4.96 12.80 -21.28
CA GLN A 38 5.51 13.76 -22.28
C GLN A 38 7.02 13.74 -22.47
N LEU A 39 7.79 12.93 -21.75
CA LEU A 39 9.26 12.93 -21.91
C LEU A 39 9.78 12.22 -23.17
N GLY A 40 8.95 11.47 -23.88
CA GLY A 40 9.32 10.83 -25.16
C GLY A 40 8.75 11.53 -26.40
N LEU A 41 7.66 12.27 -26.23
CA LEU A 41 7.01 12.99 -27.33
C LEU A 41 7.63 14.36 -27.61
N ALA A 42 8.21 15.02 -26.61
CA ALA A 42 8.83 16.33 -26.78
C ALA A 42 10.00 16.33 -27.77
N ASP A 43 10.83 15.27 -27.75
CA ASP A 43 11.96 15.14 -28.67
C ASP A 43 11.53 14.82 -30.11
N ALA A 44 10.37 14.21 -30.32
CA ALA A 44 9.82 13.96 -31.66
C ALA A 44 9.08 15.18 -32.22
N GLU A 45 8.38 15.94 -31.37
CA GLU A 45 7.71 17.18 -31.75
C GLU A 45 8.67 18.36 -31.92
N ASP A 46 9.76 18.43 -31.16
CA ASP A 46 10.77 19.49 -31.34
C ASP A 46 11.59 19.29 -32.65
N ASN A 47 11.77 18.05 -33.11
CA ASN A 47 12.31 17.80 -34.46
C ASN A 47 11.31 18.13 -35.60
N LEU A 48 10.00 18.17 -35.28
CA LEU A 48 8.95 18.59 -36.23
C LEU A 48 8.71 20.11 -36.26
N LYS A 49 9.00 20.82 -35.16
CA LYS A 49 8.80 22.28 -35.07
C LYS A 49 9.93 23.15 -35.65
N ASN A 50 11.09 22.54 -35.88
CA ASN A 50 12.23 23.25 -36.51
C ASN A 50 12.34 23.03 -38.01
N ILE A 51 11.25 22.68 -38.68
CA ILE A 51 11.18 22.82 -40.14
C ILE A 51 10.83 24.26 -40.43
N ASP A 52 11.90 25.05 -40.68
CA ASP A 52 11.78 26.43 -41.13
C ASP A 52 10.93 26.48 -42.39
N GLU A 53 9.79 27.17 -42.38
CA GLU A 53 8.86 27.29 -43.55
C GLU A 53 9.47 28.07 -44.72
N ASN A 54 10.73 28.37 -44.71
CA ASN A 54 11.37 29.20 -45.75
C ASN A 54 12.43 28.43 -46.49
N GLN A 55 12.04 27.85 -47.55
CA GLN A 55 12.64 27.79 -48.90
C GLN A 55 12.04 26.64 -49.73
N VAL A 56 10.83 26.83 -50.24
CA VAL A 56 10.38 26.13 -51.42
C VAL A 56 11.10 26.80 -52.60
N ILE A 57 12.16 26.21 -53.10
CA ILE A 57 12.79 26.68 -54.32
C ILE A 57 12.00 26.09 -55.50
N GLU A 58 11.10 26.89 -56.09
CA GLU A 58 10.65 26.66 -57.45
C GLU A 58 11.81 27.06 -58.42
N GLU A 59 12.72 26.16 -58.66
CA GLU A 59 13.71 26.34 -59.72
C GLU A 59 13.24 25.65 -61.02
N GLY A 60 13.36 26.40 -62.08
CA GLY A 60 13.31 26.11 -63.43
C GLY A 60 12.75 24.80 -63.97
N PHE A 61 11.59 24.82 -64.58
CA PHE A 61 10.91 23.68 -65.22
C PHE A 61 11.81 22.89 -66.18
N VAL A 62 12.42 21.80 -65.61
CA VAL A 62 12.63 20.61 -66.45
C VAL A 62 11.26 19.97 -66.57
N GLU A 63 10.79 19.63 -67.82
CA GLU A 63 9.56 18.84 -67.97
C GLU A 63 9.71 17.53 -67.17
N ASP A 64 9.15 17.47 -65.99
CA ASP A 64 9.21 16.28 -65.09
C ASP A 64 8.26 15.23 -65.67
N ASN A 65 8.79 14.36 -66.52
CA ASN A 65 8.07 13.30 -67.23
C ASN A 65 7.71 12.11 -66.27
N GLY A 66 7.96 12.22 -64.98
CA GLY A 66 7.70 11.16 -64.06
C GLY A 66 8.61 9.94 -64.11
N SER A 67 9.81 10.09 -64.74
CA SER A 67 10.82 9.03 -64.82
C SER A 67 11.79 9.06 -63.59
N PHE A 68 12.48 7.97 -63.33
CA PHE A 68 13.54 7.94 -62.28
C PHE A 68 14.72 8.84 -62.68
N VAL A 69 15.01 9.01 -63.96
CA VAL A 69 16.00 10.01 -64.42
C VAL A 69 15.61 11.41 -64.05
N ALA A 70 14.35 11.81 -64.28
CA ALA A 70 13.88 13.14 -63.93
C ALA A 70 13.89 13.34 -62.38
N LEU A 71 13.56 12.33 -61.62
CA LEU A 71 13.62 12.39 -60.13
C LEU A 71 15.07 12.48 -59.63
N GLN A 72 16.01 11.74 -60.23
CA GLN A 72 17.43 11.85 -59.90
C GLN A 72 17.96 13.27 -60.18
N GLU A 73 17.65 13.82 -61.40
CA GLU A 73 18.04 15.20 -61.73
C GLU A 73 17.48 16.23 -60.75
N ARG A 74 16.23 16.07 -60.35
CA ARG A 74 15.58 16.93 -59.33
C ARG A 74 16.32 16.86 -57.99
N ILE A 75 16.70 15.67 -57.54
CA ILE A 75 17.48 15.45 -56.31
C ILE A 75 18.87 16.00 -56.44
N ASP A 76 19.54 15.79 -57.60
CA ASP A 76 20.90 16.27 -57.85
C ASP A 76 20.98 17.80 -57.89
N ASN A 77 19.95 18.46 -58.37
CA ASN A 77 19.87 19.94 -58.41
C ASN A 77 19.43 20.55 -57.10
N ALA A 78 18.88 19.77 -56.18
CA ALA A 78 18.48 20.28 -54.86
C ALA A 78 19.68 20.69 -54.02
N THR A 79 19.55 21.76 -53.25
CA THR A 79 20.55 22.19 -52.30
C THR A 79 20.51 21.32 -51.03
N ASP A 80 21.66 21.23 -50.35
CA ASP A 80 21.72 20.47 -49.09
C ASP A 80 20.74 21.06 -48.06
N ASN A 81 20.05 20.17 -47.31
CA ASN A 81 19.00 20.49 -46.35
C ASN A 81 17.72 21.15 -46.92
N SER A 82 17.52 21.14 -48.25
CA SER A 82 16.29 21.63 -48.85
C SER A 82 15.18 20.59 -48.93
N THR A 83 13.98 21.04 -49.24
CA THR A 83 12.82 20.16 -49.50
C THR A 83 12.58 20.00 -50.97
N VAL A 84 12.58 18.77 -51.44
CA VAL A 84 12.21 18.38 -52.83
C VAL A 84 10.73 17.98 -52.82
N LEU A 85 9.88 18.83 -53.36
CA LEU A 85 8.46 18.53 -53.51
C LEU A 85 8.24 17.78 -54.86
N LEU A 86 7.55 16.63 -54.80
CA LEU A 86 7.24 15.86 -56.01
C LEU A 86 5.97 16.38 -56.68
N PRO A 87 5.99 16.66 -58.02
CA PRO A 87 4.84 17.18 -58.75
C PRO A 87 3.91 16.10 -59.29
N ASN A 88 4.39 14.84 -59.41
CA ASN A 88 3.64 13.74 -60.02
C ASN A 88 4.15 12.35 -59.54
N ASN A 89 3.58 11.28 -60.09
CA ASN A 89 4.06 9.92 -59.87
C ASN A 89 5.31 9.67 -60.70
N TYR A 90 6.19 8.78 -60.19
CA TYR A 90 7.42 8.35 -60.85
C TYR A 90 7.38 6.86 -61.17
N LEU A 91 7.76 6.51 -62.38
CA LEU A 91 7.85 5.14 -62.87
C LEU A 91 9.25 4.85 -63.37
N LEU A 92 9.79 3.70 -63.02
CA LEU A 92 11.08 3.22 -63.51
C LEU A 92 10.99 3.01 -65.02
N GLU A 93 11.89 3.62 -65.73
CA GLU A 93 12.12 3.45 -67.18
C GLU A 93 13.25 2.44 -67.48
N ASN A 94 13.24 1.89 -68.64
CA ASN A 94 14.27 0.96 -69.10
C ASN A 94 15.65 1.64 -69.17
N GLY A 95 16.67 0.95 -68.63
CA GLY A 95 18.04 1.42 -68.64
C GLY A 95 18.47 2.29 -67.46
N PHE A 96 17.58 2.59 -66.50
CA PHE A 96 17.96 3.20 -65.21
C PHE A 96 18.71 2.18 -64.39
N SER A 97 19.55 2.64 -63.45
CA SER A 97 20.33 1.78 -62.55
C SER A 97 19.42 0.93 -61.65
N GLU A 98 19.67 -0.36 -61.55
CA GLU A 98 18.99 -1.25 -60.63
C GLU A 98 19.22 -0.87 -59.14
N ASN A 99 20.34 -0.12 -58.90
CA ASN A 99 20.65 0.36 -57.53
C ASN A 99 19.80 1.53 -57.10
N GLY A 100 18.91 2.03 -57.97
CA GLY A 100 17.95 3.08 -57.70
C GLY A 100 18.54 4.48 -57.68
N ILE A 101 17.74 5.44 -57.31
CA ILE A 101 18.03 6.87 -57.20
C ILE A 101 18.98 7.11 -56.05
N LEU A 102 20.12 7.76 -56.28
CA LEU A 102 21.13 8.05 -55.27
C LEU A 102 20.77 9.34 -54.50
N ILE A 103 20.80 9.26 -53.17
CA ILE A 103 20.70 10.42 -52.29
C ILE A 103 21.95 10.45 -51.40
N ASN A 104 22.86 11.39 -51.70
CA ASN A 104 24.15 11.55 -50.99
C ASN A 104 24.28 12.92 -50.29
N LYS A 105 23.18 13.62 -50.15
CA LYS A 105 23.07 14.91 -49.44
C LYS A 105 21.86 14.91 -48.55
N SER A 106 21.85 15.73 -47.52
CA SER A 106 20.74 15.84 -46.59
C SER A 106 19.56 16.55 -47.21
N LEU A 107 18.41 15.89 -47.26
CA LEU A 107 17.20 16.38 -47.95
C LEU A 107 15.92 15.95 -47.24
N THR A 108 14.89 16.74 -47.41
CA THR A 108 13.51 16.30 -47.22
C THR A 108 12.89 16.02 -48.59
N ILE A 109 12.39 14.82 -48.86
CA ILE A 109 11.60 14.51 -50.02
C ILE A 109 10.14 14.40 -49.65
N ASP A 110 9.36 15.39 -50.06
CA ASP A 110 7.93 15.41 -49.88
C ASP A 110 7.21 14.90 -51.13
N GLY A 111 6.63 13.73 -51.00
CA GLY A 111 5.93 13.09 -52.11
C GLY A 111 4.56 13.68 -52.41
N ASN A 112 3.99 14.56 -51.58
CA ASN A 112 2.67 15.13 -51.80
C ASN A 112 1.57 14.07 -52.08
N GLY A 113 1.76 12.85 -51.60
CA GLY A 113 0.86 11.70 -51.81
C GLY A 113 1.13 10.92 -53.11
N PHE A 114 2.11 11.32 -53.90
CA PHE A 114 2.47 10.64 -55.16
C PHE A 114 3.21 9.31 -54.92
N THR A 115 3.24 8.51 -55.98
CA THR A 115 3.76 7.15 -55.97
C THR A 115 5.09 7.09 -56.73
N ILE A 116 6.08 6.41 -56.17
CA ILE A 116 7.31 6.02 -56.87
C ILE A 116 7.25 4.49 -57.06
N ASN A 117 7.21 4.07 -58.32
CA ASN A 117 7.04 2.67 -58.70
C ASN A 117 8.29 2.16 -59.45
N ALA A 118 8.99 1.22 -58.86
CA ALA A 118 10.17 0.61 -59.49
C ALA A 118 9.81 -0.57 -60.41
N ASN A 119 8.55 -0.85 -60.64
CA ASN A 119 8.05 -1.83 -61.60
C ASN A 119 8.69 -3.24 -61.49
N GLY A 120 9.15 -3.60 -60.31
CA GLY A 120 9.79 -4.90 -60.04
C GLY A 120 11.20 -5.08 -60.60
N ASN A 121 11.93 -4.01 -60.95
CA ASN A 121 13.22 -4.14 -61.66
C ASN A 121 14.35 -3.33 -61.01
N ALA A 122 14.11 -2.54 -60.00
CA ALA A 122 15.16 -1.78 -59.29
C ALA A 122 14.79 -1.50 -57.84
N ARG A 123 15.80 -1.09 -57.07
CA ARG A 123 15.61 -0.34 -55.80
C ARG A 123 15.05 1.06 -56.14
N ILE A 124 14.31 1.65 -55.22
CA ILE A 124 13.81 3.02 -55.41
C ILE A 124 14.86 4.03 -54.95
N PHE A 125 15.27 4.04 -53.67
CA PHE A 125 16.26 4.96 -53.13
C PHE A 125 17.49 4.25 -52.56
N ASN A 126 18.65 4.82 -52.81
CA ASN A 126 19.95 4.45 -52.22
C ASN A 126 20.51 5.67 -51.47
N ILE A 127 20.49 5.64 -50.15
CA ILE A 127 20.89 6.74 -49.28
C ILE A 127 22.24 6.43 -48.65
N ALA A 128 23.23 7.33 -48.81
CA ALA A 128 24.57 7.13 -48.27
C ALA A 128 25.14 8.43 -47.67
N GLY A 129 25.52 8.38 -46.37
CA GLY A 129 26.20 9.47 -45.72
C GLY A 129 25.37 10.74 -45.50
N ALA A 130 24.06 10.66 -45.47
CA ALA A 130 23.16 11.82 -45.45
C ALA A 130 22.07 11.70 -44.38
N ALA A 131 21.49 12.82 -43.95
CA ALA A 131 20.29 12.86 -43.16
C ALA A 131 19.07 13.12 -44.05
N VAL A 132 18.21 12.12 -44.21
CA VAL A 132 17.10 12.18 -45.17
C VAL A 132 15.77 12.02 -44.46
N THR A 133 14.83 12.89 -44.83
CA THR A 133 13.42 12.74 -44.48
C THR A 133 12.61 12.38 -45.73
N LEU A 134 11.88 11.28 -45.67
CA LEU A 134 10.93 10.83 -46.67
C LEU A 134 9.52 11.01 -46.11
N GLN A 135 8.74 11.87 -46.72
CA GLN A 135 7.40 12.13 -46.23
C GLN A 135 6.33 12.13 -47.31
N ASN A 136 5.12 11.72 -46.97
CA ASN A 136 3.95 11.71 -47.86
C ASN A 136 4.16 10.95 -49.15
N LEU A 137 4.89 9.81 -49.14
CA LEU A 137 5.31 9.03 -50.32
C LEU A 137 4.68 7.65 -50.33
N LYS A 138 4.45 7.12 -51.54
CA LYS A 138 4.12 5.71 -51.75
C LYS A 138 5.23 5.02 -52.51
N PHE A 139 5.87 4.03 -51.93
CA PHE A 139 6.94 3.22 -52.50
C PHE A 139 6.40 1.86 -52.93
N ILE A 140 6.31 1.59 -54.22
CA ILE A 140 5.73 0.33 -54.69
C ILE A 140 6.63 -0.44 -55.63
N ASN A 141 6.54 -1.78 -55.56
CA ASN A 141 7.16 -2.69 -56.50
C ASN A 141 8.66 -2.50 -56.62
N GLY A 142 9.37 -2.08 -55.54
CA GLY A 142 10.84 -2.14 -55.51
C GLY A 142 11.28 -3.59 -55.51
N GLN A 143 12.29 -3.92 -56.33
CA GLN A 143 12.87 -5.28 -56.34
C GLN A 143 14.37 -5.20 -56.62
N ILE A 144 15.16 -5.91 -55.84
CA ILE A 144 16.62 -5.91 -55.94
C ILE A 144 17.21 -7.23 -55.48
N GLY A 145 18.27 -7.69 -56.15
CA GLY A 145 19.15 -8.72 -55.61
C GLY A 145 19.98 -8.14 -54.45
N GLY A 146 19.57 -8.34 -53.21
CA GLY A 146 20.20 -7.78 -52.03
C GLY A 146 19.23 -7.15 -51.06
N SER A 147 19.59 -6.08 -50.38
CA SER A 147 18.82 -5.53 -49.25
C SER A 147 18.16 -4.19 -49.58
N GLY A 148 16.98 -3.90 -48.97
CA GLY A 148 16.28 -2.62 -49.07
C GLY A 148 15.75 -2.32 -50.47
N ALA A 149 14.68 -3.03 -50.89
CA ALA A 149 14.17 -2.89 -52.24
C ALA A 149 13.47 -1.53 -52.53
N ALA A 150 12.88 -0.91 -51.53
CA ALA A 150 12.46 0.47 -51.65
C ALA A 150 13.55 1.45 -51.21
N VAL A 151 14.11 1.27 -50.02
CA VAL A 151 15.11 2.17 -49.44
C VAL A 151 16.30 1.38 -48.89
N TYR A 152 17.47 1.62 -49.38
CA TYR A 152 18.74 1.21 -48.81
C TYR A 152 19.39 2.43 -48.16
N CYS A 153 19.66 2.34 -46.83
CA CYS A 153 20.19 3.43 -46.03
C CYS A 153 21.41 2.93 -45.24
N LYS A 154 22.57 3.50 -45.53
CA LYS A 154 23.80 3.12 -44.86
C LYS A 154 24.51 4.35 -44.32
N ASP A 155 24.97 4.25 -43.03
CA ASP A 155 25.68 5.32 -42.33
C ASP A 155 24.97 6.68 -42.39
N SER A 156 23.63 6.65 -42.31
CA SER A 156 22.74 7.78 -42.58
C SER A 156 21.59 7.79 -41.61
N ASN A 157 21.12 8.98 -41.22
CA ASN A 157 19.88 9.11 -40.46
C ASN A 157 18.68 9.17 -41.40
N LEU A 158 17.69 8.36 -41.13
CA LEU A 158 16.49 8.29 -41.96
C LEU A 158 15.23 8.53 -41.14
N ALA A 159 14.44 9.49 -41.59
CA ALA A 159 13.07 9.68 -41.09
C ALA A 159 12.07 9.30 -42.19
N ILE A 160 11.07 8.50 -41.87
CA ILE A 160 9.97 8.06 -42.71
C ILE A 160 8.67 8.52 -42.06
N ILE A 161 7.93 9.42 -42.73
CA ILE A 161 6.76 10.05 -42.16
C ILE A 161 5.60 9.97 -43.11
N ASN A 162 4.46 9.44 -42.69
CA ASN A 162 3.25 9.35 -43.49
C ASN A 162 3.49 8.69 -44.86
N CYS A 163 4.26 7.59 -44.90
CA CYS A 163 4.61 6.88 -46.10
C CYS A 163 3.94 5.51 -46.21
N THR A 164 3.74 5.03 -47.43
CA THR A 164 3.28 3.66 -47.69
C THR A 164 4.32 2.89 -48.47
N PHE A 165 4.70 1.72 -47.99
CA PHE A 165 5.61 0.79 -48.69
C PHE A 165 4.84 -0.47 -49.03
N SER A 166 4.64 -0.78 -50.31
CA SER A 166 3.89 -1.96 -50.70
C SER A 166 4.56 -2.79 -51.79
N ASN A 167 4.49 -4.11 -51.64
CA ASN A 167 5.00 -5.08 -52.59
C ASN A 167 6.50 -4.90 -52.95
N ASN A 168 7.31 -4.43 -51.99
CA ASN A 168 8.76 -4.32 -52.23
C ASN A 168 9.42 -5.64 -51.81
N HIS A 169 10.35 -6.16 -52.64
CA HIS A 169 10.95 -7.47 -52.48
C HIS A 169 12.49 -7.46 -52.58
N ALA A 170 13.14 -7.76 -51.49
CA ALA A 170 14.58 -7.98 -51.42
C ALA A 170 14.88 -9.47 -51.67
N ILE A 171 15.57 -9.79 -52.74
CA ILE A 171 15.79 -11.15 -53.25
C ILE A 171 17.17 -11.65 -52.87
N GLY A 172 17.28 -12.93 -52.51
CA GLY A 172 18.54 -13.65 -52.32
C GLY A 172 18.79 -14.09 -50.88
N ASN A 173 19.75 -15.03 -50.71
CA ASN A 173 20.01 -15.72 -49.45
C ASN A 173 20.52 -14.82 -48.30
N ASN A 174 20.89 -13.58 -48.56
CA ASN A 174 21.33 -12.60 -47.58
C ASN A 174 20.52 -11.30 -47.67
N SER A 175 19.39 -11.32 -48.32
CA SER A 175 18.54 -10.15 -48.51
C SER A 175 17.88 -9.73 -47.20
N GLN A 176 17.91 -8.45 -46.90
CA GLN A 176 17.40 -7.91 -45.64
C GLN A 176 16.58 -6.65 -45.88
N GLY A 177 15.48 -6.51 -45.13
CA GLY A 177 14.58 -5.38 -45.28
C GLY A 177 13.92 -5.32 -46.65
N GLY A 178 12.83 -6.05 -46.84
CA GLY A 178 12.07 -6.07 -48.11
C GLY A 178 11.71 -4.69 -48.62
N ALA A 179 11.32 -3.78 -47.76
CA ALA A 179 11.11 -2.39 -48.07
C ALA A 179 12.33 -1.53 -47.70
N VAL A 180 12.71 -1.51 -46.42
CA VAL A 180 13.74 -0.61 -45.88
C VAL A 180 14.87 -1.42 -45.24
N TYR A 181 16.09 -1.11 -45.65
CA TYR A 181 17.31 -1.55 -44.99
C TYR A 181 18.06 -0.33 -44.46
N CYS A 182 18.27 -0.24 -43.13
CA CYS A 182 18.94 0.88 -42.49
C CYS A 182 19.97 0.43 -41.48
N ILE A 183 21.26 0.78 -41.73
CA ILE A 183 22.36 0.44 -40.82
C ILE A 183 23.28 1.63 -40.59
N GLY A 184 23.85 1.74 -39.38
CA GLY A 184 24.86 2.73 -39.01
C GLY A 184 24.32 4.12 -38.68
N GLY A 185 23.01 4.32 -38.68
CA GLY A 185 22.38 5.58 -38.32
C GLY A 185 21.06 5.40 -37.57
N LYS A 186 20.47 6.51 -37.17
CA LYS A 186 19.15 6.51 -36.52
C LYS A 186 18.03 6.34 -37.56
N LEU A 187 17.08 5.44 -37.29
CA LEU A 187 15.84 5.34 -38.07
C LEU A 187 14.64 5.81 -37.22
N THR A 188 13.86 6.70 -37.80
CA THR A 188 12.55 7.09 -37.23
C THR A 188 11.45 6.79 -38.23
N ILE A 189 10.44 6.04 -37.87
CA ILE A 189 9.26 5.73 -38.68
C ILE A 189 8.04 6.25 -37.93
N PHE A 190 7.28 7.09 -38.54
CA PHE A 190 6.07 7.69 -37.99
C PHE A 190 4.88 7.62 -38.95
N ASN A 191 3.71 7.22 -38.46
CA ASN A 191 2.45 7.20 -39.22
C ASN A 191 2.56 6.59 -40.63
N SER A 192 3.22 5.41 -40.71
CA SER A 192 3.55 4.81 -42.01
C SER A 192 3.03 3.38 -42.14
N GLU A 193 2.83 2.93 -43.39
CA GLU A 193 2.26 1.62 -43.68
C GLU A 193 3.25 0.75 -44.46
N PHE A 194 3.44 -0.49 -44.05
CA PHE A 194 4.27 -1.49 -44.72
C PHE A 194 3.41 -2.71 -45.05
N ILE A 195 3.07 -2.87 -46.32
CA ILE A 195 2.07 -3.83 -46.79
C ILE A 195 2.68 -4.81 -47.80
N ALA A 196 2.57 -6.10 -47.50
CA ALA A 196 2.99 -7.18 -48.43
C ALA A 196 4.43 -7.03 -48.93
N ASN A 197 5.35 -6.49 -48.11
CA ASN A 197 6.75 -6.46 -48.43
C ASN A 197 7.41 -7.81 -48.11
N ALA A 198 8.43 -8.18 -48.87
CA ALA A 198 9.11 -9.47 -48.68
C ALA A 198 10.64 -9.34 -48.68
N ALA A 199 11.27 -10.18 -47.92
CA ALA A 199 12.70 -10.47 -48.04
C ALA A 199 12.90 -11.98 -48.04
N ASP A 200 13.73 -12.51 -48.89
CA ASP A 200 13.96 -13.96 -48.93
C ASP A 200 14.69 -14.42 -47.66
N TYR A 201 15.46 -13.52 -47.01
CA TYR A 201 16.22 -13.87 -45.82
C TYR A 201 15.63 -13.22 -44.54
N ASP A 202 15.76 -11.91 -44.34
CA ASP A 202 15.42 -11.32 -43.04
C ASP A 202 14.69 -9.98 -43.17
N ALA A 203 13.72 -9.76 -42.29
CA ALA A 203 12.87 -8.59 -42.21
C ALA A 203 12.08 -8.26 -43.48
N GLY A 204 10.91 -8.81 -43.63
CA GLY A 204 10.05 -8.59 -44.79
C GLY A 204 9.75 -7.12 -45.11
N ALA A 205 9.71 -6.26 -44.13
CA ALA A 205 9.51 -4.83 -44.26
C ALA A 205 10.79 -4.04 -43.91
N VAL A 206 11.22 -4.04 -42.65
CA VAL A 206 12.26 -3.13 -42.16
C VAL A 206 13.38 -3.91 -41.46
N TYR A 207 14.59 -3.81 -41.98
CA TYR A 207 15.80 -4.25 -41.30
C TYR A 207 16.55 -3.06 -40.74
N LEU A 208 16.74 -3.04 -39.40
CA LEU A 208 17.34 -1.93 -38.70
C LEU A 208 18.52 -2.39 -37.84
N LYS A 209 19.67 -1.71 -37.96
CA LYS A 209 20.80 -1.83 -37.05
C LYS A 209 21.35 -0.44 -36.73
N GLY A 210 20.86 0.16 -35.67
CA GLY A 210 21.26 1.50 -35.21
C GLY A 210 20.54 1.81 -33.89
N ASP A 211 21.17 2.58 -33.03
CA ASP A 211 20.64 2.87 -31.72
C ASP A 211 19.61 4.01 -31.74
N TYR A 212 18.73 4.05 -30.69
CA TYR A 212 17.65 5.03 -30.54
C TYR A 212 16.64 5.04 -31.67
N ALA A 213 16.38 3.89 -32.28
CA ALA A 213 15.38 3.77 -33.31
C ALA A 213 13.97 3.96 -32.79
N ILE A 214 13.11 4.58 -33.57
CA ILE A 214 11.71 4.85 -33.20
C ILE A 214 10.80 4.36 -34.32
N ILE A 215 9.82 3.52 -33.98
CA ILE A 215 8.70 3.14 -34.83
C ILE A 215 7.43 3.50 -34.08
N ASN A 216 6.69 4.47 -34.58
CA ASN A 216 5.49 4.97 -33.88
C ASN A 216 4.31 5.09 -34.84
N ALA A 217 3.10 4.85 -34.36
CA ALA A 217 1.83 5.00 -35.08
C ALA A 217 1.80 4.33 -36.45
N SER A 218 2.48 3.18 -36.65
CA SER A 218 2.72 2.59 -37.95
C SER A 218 2.17 1.16 -38.05
N ASN A 219 1.79 0.77 -39.27
CA ASN A 219 1.16 -0.51 -39.56
C ASN A 219 2.05 -1.41 -40.43
N PHE A 220 2.20 -2.66 -40.04
CA PHE A 220 2.95 -3.69 -40.74
C PHE A 220 2.02 -4.86 -41.03
N THR A 221 1.62 -5.02 -42.28
CA THR A 221 0.59 -6.00 -42.66
C THR A 221 1.06 -6.90 -43.80
N ASN A 222 0.88 -8.21 -43.65
CA ASN A 222 1.17 -9.23 -44.65
C ASN A 222 2.64 -9.26 -45.11
N ASN A 223 3.59 -8.80 -44.29
CA ASN A 223 5.00 -8.85 -44.65
C ASN A 223 5.57 -10.25 -44.39
N LYS A 224 6.57 -10.65 -45.19
CA LYS A 224 7.07 -12.01 -45.16
C LYS A 224 8.59 -12.06 -45.28
N ALA A 225 9.21 -12.93 -44.46
CA ALA A 225 10.64 -13.25 -44.62
C ALA A 225 10.93 -14.68 -44.14
N SER A 226 12.20 -15.11 -44.30
CA SER A 226 12.66 -16.35 -43.69
C SER A 226 12.80 -16.20 -42.17
N PHE A 227 13.40 -15.11 -41.67
CA PHE A 227 13.61 -14.90 -40.22
C PHE A 227 12.55 -13.99 -39.56
N ASN A 228 12.55 -12.73 -39.78
CA ASN A 228 11.61 -11.80 -39.15
C ASN A 228 10.59 -11.29 -40.16
N GLY A 229 9.35 -11.67 -40.00
CA GLY A 229 8.31 -11.45 -41.02
C GLY A 229 8.11 -9.99 -41.41
N ALA A 230 8.17 -9.06 -40.48
CA ALA A 230 8.07 -7.64 -40.76
C ALA A 230 9.34 -6.86 -40.39
N VAL A 231 9.76 -6.87 -39.14
CA VAL A 231 10.81 -5.99 -38.62
C VAL A 231 11.91 -6.79 -37.92
N TYR A 232 13.15 -6.51 -38.26
CA TYR A 232 14.34 -6.84 -37.48
C TYR A 232 14.87 -5.57 -36.84
N MET A 233 15.03 -5.58 -35.51
CA MET A 233 15.52 -4.43 -34.76
C MET A 233 16.71 -4.82 -33.87
N ASN A 234 17.85 -4.15 -34.13
CA ASN A 234 19.04 -4.24 -33.30
C ASN A 234 19.39 -2.82 -32.82
N SER A 235 18.75 -2.37 -31.76
CA SER A 235 18.79 -0.98 -31.32
C SER A 235 18.80 -0.91 -29.78
N VAL A 236 19.80 -0.23 -29.22
CA VAL A 236 19.78 0.19 -27.81
C VAL A 236 18.79 1.32 -27.67
N ASN A 237 17.97 1.29 -26.59
CA ASN A 237 16.92 2.26 -26.34
C ASN A 237 15.96 2.46 -27.54
N GLY A 238 15.73 1.40 -28.31
CA GLY A 238 14.76 1.45 -29.38
C GLY A 238 13.34 1.39 -28.88
N THR A 239 12.41 2.00 -29.61
CA THR A 239 10.98 2.02 -29.23
C THR A 239 10.06 1.62 -30.38
N VAL A 240 9.00 0.86 -30.03
CA VAL A 240 7.88 0.56 -30.92
C VAL A 240 6.60 0.96 -30.16
N ASP A 241 5.93 1.98 -30.66
CA ASP A 241 4.80 2.57 -29.95
C ASP A 241 3.58 2.76 -30.85
N ASP A 242 2.39 2.49 -30.32
CA ASP A 242 1.09 2.59 -31.03
C ASP A 242 1.05 1.96 -32.43
N CYS A 243 1.71 0.81 -32.61
CA CYS A 243 1.85 0.13 -33.89
C CYS A 243 0.91 -1.07 -34.05
N ILE A 244 0.59 -1.41 -35.31
CA ILE A 244 -0.18 -2.62 -35.61
C ILE A 244 0.66 -3.55 -36.47
N PHE A 245 0.88 -4.76 -36.02
CA PHE A 245 1.52 -5.84 -36.76
C PHE A 245 0.49 -6.94 -37.04
N SER A 246 0.11 -7.11 -38.29
CA SER A 246 -0.93 -8.08 -38.64
C SER A 246 -0.56 -9.01 -39.78
N ASN A 247 -0.84 -10.30 -39.64
CA ASN A 247 -0.66 -11.31 -40.65
C ASN A 247 0.78 -11.40 -41.23
N ASN A 248 1.79 -11.02 -40.41
CA ASN A 248 3.18 -11.15 -40.85
C ASN A 248 3.67 -12.57 -40.59
N VAL A 249 4.51 -13.09 -41.48
CA VAL A 249 4.90 -14.50 -41.47
C VAL A 249 6.40 -14.65 -41.62
N ALA A 250 6.98 -15.49 -40.79
CA ALA A 250 8.34 -15.98 -40.94
C ALA A 250 8.42 -17.50 -40.89
N THR A 251 9.44 -18.08 -41.51
CA THR A 251 9.64 -19.53 -41.50
C THR A 251 10.62 -20.02 -40.43
N ASN A 252 11.45 -19.12 -39.86
CA ASN A 252 12.53 -19.52 -38.95
C ASN A 252 12.57 -18.74 -37.60
N SER A 253 12.07 -17.51 -37.50
CA SER A 253 12.18 -16.73 -36.29
C SER A 253 10.83 -16.08 -35.89
N SER A 254 10.72 -14.75 -35.77
CA SER A 254 9.48 -14.06 -35.36
C SER A 254 8.57 -13.72 -36.54
N GLY A 255 7.26 -13.83 -36.33
CA GLY A 255 6.30 -13.48 -37.39
C GLY A 255 6.25 -11.98 -37.67
N ALA A 256 6.37 -11.14 -36.66
CA ALA A 256 6.30 -9.69 -36.82
C ALA A 256 7.62 -8.99 -36.48
N LEU A 257 8.12 -9.08 -35.24
CA LEU A 257 9.24 -8.29 -34.77
C LEU A 257 10.31 -9.17 -34.11
N GLY A 258 11.51 -9.16 -34.65
CA GLY A 258 12.70 -9.71 -34.00
C GLY A 258 13.54 -8.62 -33.32
N TRP A 259 13.75 -8.74 -32.02
CA TRP A 259 14.61 -7.86 -31.24
C TRP A 259 15.87 -8.62 -30.82
N VAL A 260 17.05 -8.13 -31.20
CA VAL A 260 18.25 -8.93 -31.03
C VAL A 260 19.37 -8.19 -30.33
N LYS A 261 19.87 -8.78 -29.20
CA LYS A 261 21.14 -8.45 -28.53
C LYS A 261 21.32 -6.99 -28.10
N LYS A 262 20.25 -6.28 -27.72
CA LYS A 262 20.32 -4.89 -27.28
C LYS A 262 19.49 -4.64 -26.03
N GLU A 263 19.92 -3.65 -25.27
CA GLU A 263 19.36 -3.28 -24.00
C GLU A 263 18.29 -2.19 -24.10
N ASN A 264 17.41 -2.14 -23.09
CA ASN A 264 16.42 -1.09 -22.87
C ASN A 264 15.44 -0.87 -24.03
N GLY A 265 15.07 -1.92 -24.74
CA GLY A 265 14.04 -1.84 -25.76
C GLY A 265 12.65 -1.74 -25.15
N SER A 266 11.74 -1.04 -25.81
CA SER A 266 10.35 -0.95 -25.36
C SER A 266 9.33 -1.09 -26.48
N ILE A 267 8.23 -1.79 -26.17
CA ILE A 267 7.02 -1.88 -26.99
C ILE A 267 5.86 -1.40 -26.15
N THR A 268 5.15 -0.39 -26.64
CA THR A 268 4.02 0.21 -25.93
C THR A 268 2.80 0.34 -26.83
N TYR A 269 1.60 0.23 -26.27
CA TYR A 269 0.30 0.46 -26.91
C TYR A 269 0.07 -0.28 -28.24
N SER A 270 0.89 -1.30 -28.56
CA SER A 270 0.94 -1.93 -29.86
C SER A 270 0.06 -3.19 -29.96
N LYS A 271 -0.34 -3.54 -31.18
CA LYS A 271 -1.22 -4.69 -31.46
C LYS A 271 -0.53 -5.66 -32.41
N PHE A 272 -0.48 -6.92 -32.00
CA PHE A 272 0.09 -8.00 -32.78
C PHE A 272 -1.00 -9.04 -33.05
N ILE A 273 -1.43 -9.14 -34.31
CA ILE A 273 -2.61 -9.91 -34.68
C ILE A 273 -2.29 -10.92 -35.73
N ASN A 274 -2.56 -12.21 -35.49
CA ASN A 274 -2.47 -13.28 -36.49
C ASN A 274 -1.08 -13.37 -37.20
N ASN A 275 -0.01 -13.08 -36.43
CA ASN A 275 1.34 -13.28 -36.94
C ASN A 275 1.79 -14.74 -36.72
N SER A 276 2.66 -15.26 -37.55
CA SER A 276 3.06 -16.67 -37.50
C SER A 276 4.54 -16.89 -37.74
N ALA A 277 5.16 -17.71 -36.88
CA ALA A 277 6.56 -18.11 -37.00
C ALA A 277 6.85 -19.30 -36.08
N PRO A 278 8.03 -19.97 -36.21
CA PRO A 278 8.42 -21.01 -35.25
C PRO A 278 8.67 -20.49 -33.80
N PHE A 279 9.30 -19.31 -33.63
CA PHE A 279 9.64 -18.75 -32.34
C PHE A 279 9.03 -17.36 -32.21
N GLY A 280 8.08 -17.20 -31.24
CA GLY A 280 7.35 -15.96 -31.09
C GLY A 280 6.54 -15.61 -32.34
N GLY A 281 5.32 -16.11 -32.40
CA GLY A 281 4.43 -15.83 -33.54
C GLY A 281 4.34 -14.34 -33.88
N ALA A 282 4.43 -13.48 -32.87
CA ALA A 282 4.54 -12.04 -33.04
C ALA A 282 5.99 -11.54 -32.79
N ILE A 283 6.55 -11.81 -31.61
CA ILE A 283 7.82 -11.21 -31.19
C ILE A 283 8.82 -12.29 -30.81
N TYR A 284 10.05 -12.13 -31.25
CA TYR A 284 11.20 -12.87 -30.75
C TYR A 284 12.21 -11.91 -30.13
N VAL A 285 12.41 -12.03 -28.82
CA VAL A 285 13.44 -11.30 -28.09
C VAL A 285 14.61 -12.24 -27.83
N ASN A 286 15.75 -11.99 -28.50
CA ASN A 286 16.93 -12.81 -28.38
C ASN A 286 18.02 -12.10 -27.59
N GLU A 287 18.32 -12.63 -26.38
CA GLU A 287 19.32 -12.07 -25.46
C GLU A 287 19.05 -10.56 -25.14
N GLY A 288 17.78 -10.18 -25.00
CA GLY A 288 17.40 -8.81 -24.63
C GLY A 288 17.48 -8.60 -23.11
N PHE A 289 18.12 -7.51 -22.68
CA PHE A 289 18.15 -7.10 -21.27
C PHE A 289 17.35 -5.81 -21.06
N ASN A 290 16.62 -5.71 -19.93
CA ASN A 290 15.73 -4.59 -19.63
C ASN A 290 14.74 -4.29 -20.78
N PHE A 291 14.29 -5.30 -21.48
CA PHE A 291 13.30 -5.15 -22.53
C PHE A 291 11.91 -5.12 -21.93
N SER A 292 11.04 -4.28 -22.45
CA SER A 292 9.73 -4.09 -21.86
C SER A 292 8.59 -4.10 -22.88
N VAL A 293 7.47 -4.67 -22.48
CA VAL A 293 6.22 -4.67 -23.23
C VAL A 293 5.12 -4.14 -22.32
N PHE A 294 4.56 -2.99 -22.67
CA PHE A 294 3.51 -2.33 -21.90
C PHE A 294 2.22 -2.16 -22.72
N GLU A 295 1.07 -2.35 -22.08
CA GLU A 295 -0.25 -2.00 -22.60
C GLU A 295 -0.53 -2.47 -24.03
N SER A 296 0.06 -3.63 -24.39
CA SER A 296 0.01 -4.16 -25.74
C SER A 296 -0.90 -5.37 -25.87
N LYS A 297 -1.41 -5.63 -27.08
CA LYS A 297 -2.36 -6.71 -27.35
C LYS A 297 -1.81 -7.74 -28.33
N PHE A 298 -1.87 -8.99 -27.96
CA PHE A 298 -1.42 -10.14 -28.75
C PHE A 298 -2.60 -11.08 -29.00
N VAL A 299 -3.06 -11.16 -30.23
CA VAL A 299 -4.28 -11.91 -30.55
C VAL A 299 -4.03 -12.87 -31.71
N LYS A 300 -4.36 -14.15 -31.50
CA LYS A 300 -4.31 -15.20 -32.53
C LYS A 300 -2.95 -15.38 -33.18
N ASN A 301 -1.86 -15.07 -32.50
CA ASN A 301 -0.53 -15.35 -32.99
C ASN A 301 -0.20 -16.84 -32.87
N ASN A 302 0.60 -17.38 -33.77
CA ASN A 302 0.85 -18.81 -33.90
C ASN A 302 2.34 -19.12 -33.98
N ALA A 303 2.82 -20.06 -33.18
CA ALA A 303 4.21 -20.49 -33.19
C ALA A 303 4.41 -21.97 -32.89
N THR A 304 5.65 -22.42 -32.96
CA THR A 304 6.07 -23.69 -32.30
C THR A 304 6.21 -23.47 -30.80
N SER A 305 6.92 -22.39 -30.40
CA SER A 305 7.04 -21.99 -28.99
C SER A 305 6.84 -20.49 -28.84
N GLY A 306 6.14 -20.07 -27.77
CA GLY A 306 5.73 -18.70 -27.56
C GLY A 306 4.78 -18.20 -28.63
N GLY A 307 3.53 -18.66 -28.60
CA GLY A 307 2.54 -18.34 -29.65
C GLY A 307 2.49 -16.86 -30.02
N ALA A 308 2.68 -15.97 -29.04
CA ALA A 308 2.86 -14.54 -29.26
C ALA A 308 4.32 -14.11 -29.09
N ILE A 309 4.92 -14.39 -27.94
CA ILE A 309 6.27 -13.90 -27.61
C ILE A 309 7.16 -15.10 -27.25
N TYR A 310 8.32 -15.17 -27.90
CA TYR A 310 9.43 -16.01 -27.47
C TYR A 310 10.54 -15.09 -26.95
N TRP A 311 10.93 -15.27 -25.69
CA TRP A 311 11.82 -14.34 -25.02
C TRP A 311 12.98 -15.05 -24.35
N THR A 312 14.20 -14.68 -24.73
CA THR A 312 15.42 -15.07 -24.05
C THR A 312 16.17 -13.84 -23.58
N GLY A 313 16.72 -13.88 -22.37
CA GLY A 313 17.46 -12.74 -21.79
C GLY A 313 16.97 -12.40 -20.38
N GLY A 314 17.52 -11.37 -19.78
CA GLY A 314 17.24 -11.00 -18.37
C GLY A 314 16.47 -9.71 -18.20
N ASP A 315 15.91 -9.54 -16.98
CA ASP A 315 15.23 -8.33 -16.52
C ASP A 315 14.10 -7.86 -17.45
N GLY A 316 13.36 -8.83 -18.02
CA GLY A 316 12.25 -8.54 -18.92
C GLY A 316 10.99 -8.10 -18.17
N MET A 317 10.24 -7.15 -18.73
CA MET A 317 9.00 -6.66 -18.15
C MET A 317 7.82 -6.78 -19.11
N LEU A 318 6.73 -7.38 -18.65
CA LEU A 318 5.48 -7.51 -19.40
C LEU A 318 4.35 -7.00 -18.51
N VAL A 319 3.80 -5.85 -18.84
CA VAL A 319 2.88 -5.13 -17.96
C VAL A 319 1.62 -4.69 -18.69
N ASN A 320 0.48 -4.77 -18.03
CA ASN A 320 -0.84 -4.34 -18.54
C ASN A 320 -1.19 -4.88 -19.92
N SER A 321 -0.64 -6.04 -20.30
CA SER A 321 -0.76 -6.56 -21.67
C SER A 321 -1.77 -7.70 -21.75
N THR A 322 -2.36 -7.89 -22.94
CA THR A 322 -3.40 -8.90 -23.16
C THR A 322 -2.96 -9.92 -24.21
N PHE A 323 -3.08 -11.18 -23.87
CA PHE A 323 -2.77 -12.33 -24.74
C PHE A 323 -4.02 -13.18 -24.93
N ASP A 324 -4.62 -13.13 -26.11
CA ASP A 324 -5.87 -13.84 -26.38
C ASP A 324 -5.78 -14.75 -27.60
N MET A 325 -6.24 -15.98 -27.45
CA MET A 325 -6.29 -16.99 -28.53
C MET A 325 -4.95 -17.25 -29.22
N ASN A 326 -3.80 -17.04 -28.55
CA ASN A 326 -2.52 -17.42 -29.12
C ASN A 326 -2.28 -18.92 -29.03
N TYR A 327 -1.53 -19.48 -29.96
CA TYR A 327 -1.30 -20.91 -30.07
C TYR A 327 0.19 -21.23 -30.22
N ALA A 328 0.65 -22.23 -29.45
CA ALA A 328 1.95 -22.86 -29.68
C ALA A 328 1.77 -24.37 -29.88
N SER A 329 2.50 -24.94 -30.82
CA SER A 329 2.47 -26.40 -31.01
C SER A 329 3.26 -27.17 -29.96
N GLU A 330 4.21 -26.52 -29.26
CA GLU A 330 4.97 -27.07 -28.15
C GLU A 330 4.71 -26.27 -26.85
N ASP A 331 5.49 -25.23 -26.53
CA ASP A 331 5.49 -24.58 -25.22
C ASP A 331 5.02 -23.14 -25.24
N GLY A 332 4.27 -22.74 -24.20
CA GLY A 332 3.87 -21.37 -23.98
C GLY A 332 2.92 -20.83 -25.04
N GLY A 333 1.63 -21.17 -24.96
CA GLY A 333 0.63 -20.79 -25.96
C GLY A 333 0.57 -19.31 -26.27
N ALA A 334 0.91 -18.46 -25.32
CA ALA A 334 1.12 -17.02 -25.51
C ALA A 334 2.59 -16.65 -25.37
N VAL A 335 3.25 -16.99 -24.29
CA VAL A 335 4.61 -16.53 -24.00
C VAL A 335 5.49 -17.70 -23.59
N TYR A 336 6.66 -17.76 -24.18
CA TYR A 336 7.80 -18.56 -23.76
C TYR A 336 8.86 -17.60 -23.22
N PHE A 337 9.16 -17.70 -21.91
CA PHE A 337 10.15 -16.85 -21.24
C PHE A 337 11.26 -17.70 -20.64
N ASP A 338 12.50 -17.46 -21.07
CA ASP A 338 13.69 -18.13 -20.55
C ASP A 338 14.76 -17.08 -20.23
N GLY A 339 14.89 -16.74 -18.93
CA GLY A 339 15.79 -15.69 -18.49
C GLY A 339 15.80 -15.50 -16.98
N SER A 340 16.39 -14.42 -16.51
CA SER A 340 16.40 -14.04 -15.08
C SER A 340 15.62 -12.76 -14.85
N GLY A 341 15.09 -12.56 -13.65
CA GLY A 341 14.45 -11.31 -13.23
C GLY A 341 13.17 -10.93 -13.99
N GLY A 342 12.51 -11.88 -14.67
CA GLY A 342 11.32 -11.59 -15.45
C GLY A 342 10.16 -11.10 -14.58
N ILE A 343 9.52 -10.00 -14.97
CA ILE A 343 8.35 -9.44 -14.30
C ILE A 343 7.14 -9.46 -15.24
N ILE A 344 6.06 -10.11 -14.79
CA ILE A 344 4.78 -10.10 -15.48
C ILE A 344 3.74 -9.53 -14.53
N ASP A 345 3.23 -8.36 -14.86
CA ASP A 345 2.35 -7.62 -13.97
C ASP A 345 1.05 -7.18 -14.66
N HIS A 346 -0.08 -7.25 -13.95
CA HIS A 346 -1.41 -6.82 -14.41
C HIS A 346 -1.79 -7.30 -15.83
N SER A 347 -1.26 -8.45 -16.27
CA SER A 347 -1.47 -8.94 -17.63
C SER A 347 -2.49 -10.07 -17.70
N ASN A 348 -3.21 -10.15 -18.82
CA ASN A 348 -4.30 -11.08 -19.02
C ASN A 348 -3.95 -12.11 -20.10
N PHE A 349 -4.07 -13.37 -19.78
CA PHE A 349 -3.84 -14.52 -20.66
C PHE A 349 -5.14 -15.30 -20.81
N THR A 350 -5.79 -15.17 -21.96
CA THR A 350 -7.11 -15.78 -22.17
C THR A 350 -7.13 -16.67 -23.42
N ASN A 351 -7.78 -17.81 -23.30
CA ASN A 351 -8.03 -18.72 -24.43
C ASN A 351 -6.75 -19.18 -25.19
N ASN A 352 -5.57 -19.08 -24.56
CA ASN A 352 -4.34 -19.53 -25.20
C ASN A 352 -4.22 -21.04 -25.15
N LYS A 353 -3.53 -21.64 -26.12
CA LYS A 353 -3.43 -23.08 -26.24
C LYS A 353 -2.02 -23.51 -26.62
N ALA A 354 -1.54 -24.59 -25.97
CA ALA A 354 -0.28 -25.21 -26.34
C ALA A 354 -0.33 -26.74 -26.16
N LYS A 355 0.73 -27.40 -26.53
CA LYS A 355 0.97 -28.80 -26.13
C LYS A 355 1.29 -28.82 -24.63
N ASN A 356 2.30 -28.04 -24.22
CA ASN A 356 2.62 -27.80 -22.80
C ASN A 356 2.42 -26.31 -22.48
N ASN A 357 2.03 -26.00 -21.24
CA ASN A 357 1.94 -24.63 -20.74
C ASN A 357 1.02 -23.74 -21.60
N GLY A 358 -0.27 -23.97 -21.46
CA GLY A 358 -1.32 -23.42 -22.35
C GLY A 358 -1.23 -21.92 -22.60
N ALA A 359 -0.72 -21.13 -21.65
CA ALA A 359 -0.48 -19.70 -21.85
C ALA A 359 1.00 -19.32 -21.70
N LEU A 360 1.64 -19.69 -20.60
CA LEU A 360 2.97 -19.19 -20.25
C LEU A 360 3.89 -20.34 -19.85
N TYR A 361 5.04 -20.44 -20.50
CA TYR A 361 6.21 -21.16 -20.02
C TYR A 361 7.16 -20.17 -19.37
N MET A 362 7.57 -20.40 -18.13
CA MET A 362 8.47 -19.52 -17.41
C MET A 362 9.62 -20.28 -16.77
N ASN A 363 10.82 -20.00 -17.26
CA ASN A 363 12.08 -20.48 -16.73
C ASN A 363 12.91 -19.30 -16.24
N SER A 364 12.59 -18.78 -15.06
CA SER A 364 13.16 -17.51 -14.59
C SER A 364 13.60 -17.59 -13.14
N VAL A 365 14.89 -17.32 -12.90
CA VAL A 365 15.39 -17.06 -11.54
C VAL A 365 14.82 -15.73 -11.05
N ALA A 366 14.30 -15.72 -9.82
CA ALA A 366 13.67 -14.54 -9.19
C ALA A 366 12.58 -13.88 -10.04
N GLY A 367 11.89 -14.66 -10.87
CA GLY A 367 10.77 -14.17 -11.66
C GLY A 367 9.58 -13.78 -10.78
N ILE A 368 8.87 -12.72 -11.16
CA ILE A 368 7.71 -12.22 -10.42
C ILE A 368 6.49 -12.16 -11.34
N MET A 369 5.39 -12.71 -10.86
CA MET A 369 4.08 -12.57 -11.49
C MET A 369 3.12 -11.92 -10.49
N ASP A 370 2.58 -10.76 -10.81
CA ASP A 370 1.68 -10.02 -9.93
C ASP A 370 0.35 -9.67 -10.62
N LYS A 371 -0.74 -9.89 -9.93
CA LYS A 371 -2.11 -9.49 -10.34
C LYS A 371 -2.51 -9.87 -11.78
N CYS A 372 -2.02 -11.01 -12.27
CA CYS A 372 -2.33 -11.51 -13.60
C CYS A 372 -3.62 -12.35 -13.62
N ILE A 373 -4.26 -12.41 -14.77
CA ILE A 373 -5.44 -13.26 -14.98
C ILE A 373 -5.13 -14.30 -16.07
N PHE A 374 -5.28 -15.56 -15.73
CA PHE A 374 -5.19 -16.69 -16.65
C PHE A 374 -6.55 -17.37 -16.74
N ALA A 375 -7.21 -17.23 -17.89
CA ALA A 375 -8.55 -17.76 -18.03
C ALA A 375 -8.74 -18.61 -19.30
N ASN A 376 -9.36 -19.76 -19.18
CA ASN A 376 -9.70 -20.66 -20.27
C ASN A 376 -8.48 -21.10 -21.12
N ASN A 377 -7.29 -21.15 -20.54
CA ASN A 377 -6.11 -21.64 -21.25
C ASN A 377 -6.07 -23.17 -21.20
N VAL A 378 -5.56 -23.78 -22.25
CA VAL A 378 -5.60 -25.24 -22.43
C VAL A 378 -4.24 -25.76 -22.86
N ALA A 379 -3.77 -26.79 -22.17
CA ALA A 379 -2.64 -27.59 -22.59
C ALA A 379 -3.03 -29.05 -22.85
N LEU A 380 -2.30 -29.69 -23.77
CA LEU A 380 -2.54 -31.09 -24.12
C LEU A 380 -1.79 -32.09 -23.21
N GLU A 381 -0.68 -31.64 -22.57
CA GLU A 381 0.17 -32.50 -21.73
C GLU A 381 0.32 -31.95 -20.31
N SER A 382 0.72 -30.67 -20.12
CA SER A 382 0.97 -30.12 -18.79
C SER A 382 0.65 -28.64 -18.67
N ALA A 383 0.22 -28.21 -17.49
CA ALA A 383 -0.13 -26.82 -17.14
C ALA A 383 -1.11 -26.13 -18.08
N GLY A 384 -2.36 -26.10 -17.72
CA GLY A 384 -3.38 -25.38 -18.54
C GLY A 384 -3.06 -23.93 -18.76
N ALA A 385 -2.43 -23.26 -17.79
CA ALA A 385 -2.06 -21.86 -17.87
C ALA A 385 -0.54 -21.64 -17.80
N LEU A 386 0.12 -22.05 -16.73
CA LEU A 386 1.49 -21.69 -16.41
C LEU A 386 2.35 -22.90 -16.08
N GLY A 387 3.46 -23.09 -16.78
CA GLY A 387 4.54 -23.95 -16.32
C GLY A 387 5.71 -23.14 -15.74
N TRP A 388 6.09 -23.44 -14.52
CA TRP A 388 7.29 -22.90 -13.88
C TRP A 388 8.35 -24.00 -13.73
N VAL A 389 9.51 -23.79 -14.33
CA VAL A 389 10.48 -24.88 -14.53
C VAL A 389 11.87 -24.50 -14.04
N GLU A 390 12.47 -25.35 -13.21
CA GLU A 390 13.90 -25.46 -12.86
C GLU A 390 14.62 -24.20 -12.29
N LYS A 391 13.90 -23.18 -11.80
CA LYS A 391 14.55 -21.97 -11.29
C LYS A 391 14.13 -21.62 -9.87
N GLU A 392 14.96 -20.85 -9.21
CA GLU A 392 14.85 -20.46 -7.81
C GLU A 392 14.16 -19.10 -7.61
N ASN A 393 13.59 -18.91 -6.41
CA ASN A 393 13.05 -17.63 -5.92
C ASN A 393 11.91 -17.03 -6.77
N GLY A 394 11.11 -17.89 -7.40
CA GLY A 394 9.96 -17.42 -8.18
C GLY A 394 8.78 -17.04 -7.30
N THR A 395 8.01 -16.04 -7.73
CA THR A 395 6.83 -15.58 -6.96
C THR A 395 5.63 -15.32 -7.85
N ILE A 396 4.48 -15.89 -7.48
CA ILE A 396 3.15 -15.55 -8.02
C ILE A 396 2.35 -14.92 -6.89
N ARG A 397 1.80 -13.73 -7.10
CA ARG A 397 0.96 -13.08 -6.10
C ARG A 397 -0.25 -12.39 -6.72
N GLY A 398 -1.35 -12.34 -5.98
CA GLY A 398 -2.56 -11.61 -6.36
C GLY A 398 -3.21 -12.04 -7.67
N SER A 399 -2.81 -13.21 -8.22
CA SER A 399 -3.18 -13.63 -9.57
C SER A 399 -4.39 -14.57 -9.57
N LYS A 400 -5.09 -14.64 -10.69
CA LYS A 400 -6.31 -15.46 -10.83
C LYS A 400 -6.15 -16.47 -11.95
N PHE A 401 -6.46 -17.72 -11.64
CA PHE A 401 -6.44 -18.84 -12.55
C PHE A 401 -7.84 -19.44 -12.67
N ILE A 402 -8.50 -19.25 -13.79
CA ILE A 402 -9.92 -19.55 -13.95
C ILE A 402 -10.16 -20.43 -15.15
N ASN A 403 -10.84 -21.57 -14.97
CA ASN A 403 -11.25 -22.49 -16.05
C ASN A 403 -10.08 -22.98 -16.92
N ASN A 404 -8.86 -23.09 -16.41
CA ASN A 404 -7.75 -23.63 -17.18
C ASN A 404 -7.78 -25.16 -17.15
N SER A 405 -7.25 -25.80 -18.20
CA SER A 405 -7.34 -27.25 -18.34
C SER A 405 -6.07 -27.88 -18.93
N ALA A 406 -5.64 -28.99 -18.30
CA ALA A 406 -4.54 -29.84 -18.77
C ALA A 406 -4.67 -31.26 -18.19
N PRO A 407 -3.84 -32.23 -18.64
CA PRO A 407 -3.75 -33.53 -17.96
C PRO A 407 -3.22 -33.41 -16.53
N ILE A 408 -2.19 -32.64 -16.28
CA ILE A 408 -1.62 -32.38 -14.96
C ILE A 408 -1.48 -30.86 -14.72
N GLY A 409 -1.84 -30.43 -13.51
CA GLY A 409 -1.86 -29.00 -13.19
C GLY A 409 -2.85 -28.24 -14.08
N GLY A 410 -4.14 -28.36 -13.80
CA GLY A 410 -5.17 -27.69 -14.61
C GLY A 410 -4.88 -26.22 -14.84
N ALA A 411 -4.24 -25.54 -13.86
CA ALA A 411 -3.73 -24.19 -14.01
C ALA A 411 -2.20 -24.14 -14.03
N ILE A 412 -1.54 -24.67 -13.01
CA ILE A 412 -0.09 -24.52 -12.84
C ILE A 412 0.60 -25.88 -12.76
N TYR A 413 1.73 -26.00 -13.44
CA TYR A 413 2.71 -27.07 -13.28
C TYR A 413 4.01 -26.47 -12.74
N VAL A 414 4.45 -26.98 -11.57
CA VAL A 414 5.72 -26.60 -10.94
C VAL A 414 6.67 -27.77 -11.01
N ASN A 415 7.80 -27.60 -11.69
CA ASN A 415 8.81 -28.64 -11.82
C ASN A 415 10.15 -28.15 -11.29
N ASN A 416 10.68 -28.84 -10.27
CA ASN A 416 12.00 -28.62 -9.67
C ASN A 416 12.31 -27.16 -9.30
N ALA A 417 11.29 -26.42 -8.84
CA ALA A 417 11.46 -25.03 -8.40
C ALA A 417 11.79 -24.98 -6.90
N THR A 418 12.87 -24.30 -6.56
CA THR A 418 13.30 -24.07 -5.18
C THR A 418 12.87 -22.68 -4.73
N GLU A 419 12.32 -22.55 -3.50
CA GLU A 419 11.84 -21.28 -2.95
C GLU A 419 10.83 -20.57 -3.87
N PHE A 420 9.87 -21.34 -4.37
CA PHE A 420 8.80 -20.84 -5.21
C PHE A 420 7.56 -20.52 -4.38
N TYR A 421 7.02 -19.33 -4.54
CA TYR A 421 5.97 -18.80 -3.69
C TYR A 421 4.70 -18.46 -4.46
N ILE A 422 3.57 -19.02 -4.04
CA ILE A 422 2.23 -18.68 -4.54
C ILE A 422 1.48 -18.00 -3.38
N LEU A 423 1.17 -16.70 -3.55
CA LEU A 423 0.64 -15.85 -2.51
C LEU A 423 -0.67 -15.20 -2.97
N THR A 424 -1.67 -15.08 -2.09
CA THR A 424 -2.89 -14.29 -2.31
C THR A 424 -3.56 -14.52 -3.67
N SER A 425 -3.52 -15.75 -4.17
CA SER A 425 -3.98 -16.08 -5.53
C SER A 425 -5.24 -16.93 -5.53
N ASP A 426 -6.09 -16.77 -6.55
CA ASP A 426 -7.36 -17.46 -6.69
C ASP A 426 -7.30 -18.53 -7.80
N PHE A 427 -7.71 -19.73 -7.49
CA PHE A 427 -7.80 -20.87 -8.42
C PHE A 427 -9.23 -21.36 -8.49
N VAL A 428 -9.91 -21.10 -9.61
CA VAL A 428 -11.35 -21.37 -9.72
C VAL A 428 -11.65 -22.23 -10.94
N ASN A 429 -12.37 -23.32 -10.75
CA ASN A 429 -12.85 -24.22 -11.82
C ASN A 429 -11.75 -24.77 -12.73
N ASN A 430 -10.51 -24.90 -12.25
CA ASN A 430 -9.45 -25.49 -13.07
C ASN A 430 -9.58 -27.01 -13.08
N THR A 431 -9.24 -27.65 -14.19
CA THR A 431 -9.49 -29.05 -14.42
C THR A 431 -8.25 -29.80 -14.88
N ALA A 432 -7.92 -30.89 -14.19
CA ALA A 432 -6.92 -31.86 -14.63
C ALA A 432 -7.54 -33.19 -14.98
N SER A 433 -7.18 -33.75 -16.14
CA SER A 433 -7.62 -35.12 -16.49
C SER A 433 -6.83 -36.23 -15.80
N LEU A 434 -5.82 -35.87 -15.00
CA LEU A 434 -5.06 -36.80 -14.13
C LEU A 434 -4.95 -36.19 -12.71
N ASN A 435 -3.93 -35.39 -12.44
CA ASN A 435 -3.57 -34.93 -11.10
C ASN A 435 -3.47 -33.38 -10.98
N GLY A 436 -3.76 -32.88 -9.79
CA GLY A 436 -3.64 -31.45 -9.46
C GLY A 436 -4.62 -30.59 -10.26
N GLY A 437 -5.89 -30.58 -9.88
CA GLY A 437 -6.94 -29.87 -10.61
C GLY A 437 -6.62 -28.39 -10.86
N ALA A 438 -5.98 -27.73 -9.89
CA ALA A 438 -5.40 -26.41 -10.06
C ALA A 438 -3.88 -26.48 -10.22
N ILE A 439 -3.18 -27.06 -9.26
CA ILE A 439 -1.71 -27.07 -9.21
C ILE A 439 -1.20 -28.52 -9.17
N TYR A 440 -0.26 -28.83 -10.03
CA TYR A 440 0.59 -30.01 -9.93
C TYR A 440 2.01 -29.56 -9.59
N TRP A 441 2.45 -29.87 -8.37
CA TRP A 441 3.80 -29.60 -7.89
C TRP A 441 4.61 -30.88 -7.93
N ASP A 442 5.44 -31.02 -8.93
CA ASP A 442 6.16 -32.26 -9.17
C ASP A 442 7.35 -32.48 -8.24
N SER A 443 8.16 -31.41 -8.07
CA SER A 443 9.39 -31.49 -7.27
C SER A 443 9.86 -30.08 -6.86
N GLY A 444 10.90 -30.01 -6.04
CA GLY A 444 11.47 -28.76 -5.54
C GLY A 444 11.45 -28.68 -4.01
N ILE A 445 12.11 -27.66 -3.47
CA ILE A 445 12.34 -27.50 -2.03
C ILE A 445 11.87 -26.14 -1.56
N ASN A 446 11.34 -26.06 -0.33
CA ASN A 446 10.92 -24.81 0.35
C ASN A 446 9.86 -24.00 -0.42
N GLY A 447 9.06 -24.63 -1.25
CA GLY A 447 7.98 -23.93 -1.94
C GLY A 447 6.80 -23.61 -1.02
N SER A 448 6.00 -22.58 -1.36
CA SER A 448 4.83 -22.27 -0.55
C SER A 448 3.59 -21.88 -1.32
N VAL A 449 2.44 -22.23 -0.75
CA VAL A 449 1.10 -21.79 -1.16
C VAL A 449 0.44 -21.16 0.05
N THR A 450 0.32 -19.84 0.06
CA THR A 450 -0.21 -19.14 1.23
C THR A 450 -1.26 -18.08 0.87
N VAL A 451 -2.19 -17.86 1.77
CA VAL A 451 -3.27 -16.86 1.65
C VAL A 451 -4.04 -17.00 0.33
N SER A 452 -4.19 -18.23 -0.18
CA SER A 452 -4.75 -18.50 -1.51
C SER A 452 -6.07 -19.25 -1.44
N SER A 453 -6.89 -19.13 -2.47
CA SER A 453 -8.23 -19.71 -2.54
C SER A 453 -8.33 -20.71 -3.69
N PHE A 454 -8.84 -21.89 -3.41
CA PHE A 454 -9.04 -22.99 -4.36
C PHE A 454 -10.51 -23.39 -4.35
N VAL A 455 -11.23 -23.09 -5.43
CA VAL A 455 -12.67 -23.29 -5.50
C VAL A 455 -13.05 -24.11 -6.72
N ASN A 456 -13.81 -25.17 -6.51
CA ASN A 456 -14.37 -26.02 -7.57
C ASN A 456 -13.31 -26.60 -8.54
N ASN A 457 -12.07 -26.81 -8.11
CA ASN A 457 -11.07 -27.44 -8.97
C ASN A 457 -11.29 -28.96 -9.00
N TYR A 458 -10.98 -29.56 -10.11
CA TYR A 458 -11.25 -30.97 -10.37
C TYR A 458 -10.04 -31.72 -10.92
N ALA A 459 -9.73 -32.89 -10.35
CA ALA A 459 -8.78 -33.84 -10.91
C ALA A 459 -9.44 -35.21 -10.98
N THR A 460 -9.16 -36.01 -12.03
CA THR A 460 -9.75 -37.35 -12.11
C THR A 460 -9.09 -38.34 -11.16
N GLN A 461 -7.81 -38.13 -10.79
CA GLN A 461 -7.07 -39.05 -9.93
C GLN A 461 -6.76 -38.41 -8.56
N ASN A 462 -5.73 -37.58 -8.44
CA ASN A 462 -5.24 -37.12 -7.15
C ASN A 462 -5.16 -35.60 -7.04
N GLY A 463 -5.53 -35.07 -5.87
CA GLY A 463 -5.44 -33.65 -5.56
C GLY A 463 -6.42 -32.82 -6.38
N GLY A 464 -7.67 -32.74 -5.96
CA GLY A 464 -8.70 -31.96 -6.66
C GLY A 464 -8.30 -30.50 -6.88
N ALA A 465 -7.59 -29.90 -5.93
CA ALA A 465 -6.94 -28.61 -6.11
C ALA A 465 -5.44 -28.75 -6.28
N LEU A 466 -4.76 -29.39 -5.35
CA LEU A 466 -3.29 -29.43 -5.30
C LEU A 466 -2.79 -30.88 -5.23
N TYR A 467 -1.91 -31.26 -6.15
CA TYR A 467 -1.02 -32.41 -6.02
C TYR A 467 0.37 -31.88 -5.64
N PHE A 468 0.94 -32.35 -4.53
CA PHE A 468 2.23 -31.88 -4.03
C PHE A 468 3.20 -33.06 -3.85
N ASN A 469 4.37 -32.99 -4.51
CA ASN A 469 5.45 -33.96 -4.41
C ASN A 469 6.80 -33.31 -4.10
N GLY A 470 6.81 -32.06 -3.62
CA GLY A 470 8.02 -31.32 -3.20
C GLY A 470 8.48 -31.68 -1.79
N THR A 471 9.58 -31.07 -1.38
CA THR A 471 10.16 -31.22 -0.04
C THR A 471 10.05 -29.92 0.75
N ASN A 472 9.65 -30.02 2.02
CA ASN A 472 9.53 -28.90 2.95
C ASN A 472 8.60 -27.78 2.41
N GLY A 473 7.48 -28.16 1.77
CA GLY A 473 6.50 -27.21 1.24
C GLY A 473 5.68 -26.62 2.35
N LYS A 474 5.32 -25.32 2.25
CA LYS A 474 4.42 -24.65 3.20
C LYS A 474 3.06 -24.40 2.55
N ILE A 475 1.99 -24.93 3.14
CA ILE A 475 0.61 -24.64 2.74
C ILE A 475 -0.09 -24.00 3.95
N ALA A 476 -0.40 -22.69 3.86
CA ALA A 476 -0.91 -22.00 5.03
C ALA A 476 -1.90 -20.89 4.67
N TYR A 477 -2.80 -20.56 5.62
CA TYR A 477 -3.77 -19.45 5.50
C TYR A 477 -4.64 -19.54 4.22
N SER A 478 -4.84 -20.75 3.69
CA SER A 478 -5.47 -20.97 2.40
C SER A 478 -6.81 -21.68 2.54
N GLN A 479 -7.69 -21.50 1.56
CA GLN A 479 -9.04 -22.07 1.57
C GLN A 479 -9.21 -23.04 0.40
N PHE A 480 -9.76 -24.21 0.68
CA PHE A 480 -10.08 -25.24 -0.30
C PHE A 480 -11.57 -25.55 -0.21
N THR A 481 -12.32 -25.20 -1.24
CA THR A 481 -13.79 -25.30 -1.23
C THR A 481 -14.28 -26.03 -2.45
N ASN A 482 -15.11 -27.08 -2.25
CA ASN A 482 -15.75 -27.85 -3.31
C ASN A 482 -14.77 -28.49 -4.32
N ASN A 483 -13.52 -28.74 -3.97
CA ASN A 483 -12.59 -29.40 -4.88
C ASN A 483 -12.83 -30.91 -4.88
N THR A 484 -12.59 -31.58 -6.01
CA THR A 484 -12.97 -32.98 -6.18
C THR A 484 -11.87 -33.77 -6.87
N ALA A 485 -11.59 -34.98 -6.36
CA ALA A 485 -10.68 -35.96 -6.96
C ALA A 485 -11.08 -37.42 -6.64
N ALA A 486 -10.34 -38.41 -7.15
CA ALA A 486 -10.46 -39.75 -6.65
C ALA A 486 -9.83 -39.90 -5.26
N SER A 487 -8.68 -39.26 -5.01
CA SER A 487 -8.02 -39.19 -3.70
C SER A 487 -7.49 -37.82 -3.40
N GLY A 488 -7.65 -37.37 -2.16
CA GLY A 488 -7.33 -35.97 -1.78
C GLY A 488 -8.21 -34.95 -2.50
N GLY A 489 -9.47 -34.87 -2.12
CA GLY A 489 -10.43 -33.97 -2.76
C GLY A 489 -9.91 -32.53 -2.82
N ALA A 490 -9.19 -32.07 -1.79
CA ALA A 490 -8.48 -30.81 -1.81
C ALA A 490 -7.00 -31.01 -2.19
N ILE A 491 -6.25 -31.72 -1.36
CA ILE A 491 -4.80 -31.87 -1.47
C ILE A 491 -4.42 -33.35 -1.52
N TYR A 492 -3.55 -33.70 -2.44
CA TYR A 492 -2.82 -34.98 -2.41
C TYR A 492 -1.34 -34.69 -2.15
N ASN A 493 -0.87 -35.07 -0.96
CA ASN A 493 0.51 -34.87 -0.54
C ASN A 493 1.32 -36.15 -0.68
N ASN A 494 2.29 -36.16 -1.57
CA ASN A 494 3.24 -37.25 -1.75
C ASN A 494 4.68 -36.88 -1.31
N GLY A 495 4.89 -35.62 -0.93
CA GLY A 495 6.15 -35.08 -0.45
C GLY A 495 6.14 -34.77 1.05
N SER A 496 6.71 -33.66 1.45
CA SER A 496 6.62 -33.17 2.83
C SER A 496 6.08 -31.75 2.88
N ILE A 497 5.06 -31.52 3.70
CA ILE A 497 4.42 -30.21 3.86
C ILE A 497 4.38 -29.76 5.30
N ILE A 498 4.48 -28.45 5.48
CA ILE A 498 4.13 -27.73 6.69
C ILE A 498 2.76 -27.09 6.47
N ALA A 499 1.74 -27.57 7.18
CA ALA A 499 0.36 -27.20 6.97
C ALA A 499 -0.17 -26.35 8.14
N GLY A 500 -0.83 -25.22 7.84
CA GLY A 500 -1.42 -24.44 8.90
C GLY A 500 -2.45 -23.43 8.44
N ASN A 501 -3.47 -23.17 9.26
CA ASN A 501 -4.57 -22.25 8.94
C ASN A 501 -5.26 -22.57 7.62
N ILE A 502 -5.39 -23.84 7.30
CA ILE A 502 -6.08 -24.26 6.09
C ILE A 502 -7.56 -24.47 6.42
N ARG A 503 -8.39 -23.84 5.63
CA ARG A 503 -9.84 -24.06 5.72
C ARG A 503 -10.30 -24.98 4.61
N PHE A 504 -10.86 -26.13 5.00
CA PHE A 504 -11.47 -27.09 4.09
C PHE A 504 -13.00 -26.99 4.17
N THR A 505 -13.67 -26.96 3.01
CA THR A 505 -15.13 -26.90 2.95
C THR A 505 -15.64 -27.71 1.77
N ASN A 506 -16.46 -28.71 2.04
CA ASN A 506 -17.14 -29.53 1.03
C ASN A 506 -16.23 -30.13 -0.06
N ASN A 507 -14.95 -30.37 0.22
CA ASN A 507 -14.12 -31.09 -0.73
C ASN A 507 -14.56 -32.54 -0.78
N ASN A 508 -14.41 -33.20 -1.92
CA ASN A 508 -14.93 -34.56 -2.14
C ASN A 508 -13.88 -35.48 -2.77
N ALA A 509 -13.72 -36.66 -2.20
CA ALA A 509 -12.89 -37.71 -2.76
C ALA A 509 -13.61 -39.04 -2.75
N THR A 510 -13.47 -39.84 -3.83
CA THR A 510 -14.15 -41.13 -3.93
C THR A 510 -13.59 -42.19 -2.96
N ASP A 511 -12.34 -42.04 -2.51
CA ASP A 511 -11.72 -42.86 -1.45
C ASP A 511 -12.05 -42.39 -0.02
N GLY A 512 -12.89 -41.36 0.13
CA GLY A 512 -13.30 -40.76 1.41
C GLY A 512 -12.26 -39.82 2.03
N LYS A 513 -11.08 -39.61 1.43
CA LYS A 513 -10.05 -38.67 1.91
C LYS A 513 -10.27 -37.30 1.30
N ASN A 514 -11.30 -36.62 1.76
CA ASN A 514 -11.85 -35.44 1.12
C ASN A 514 -10.91 -34.22 1.19
N ASP A 515 -10.15 -34.06 2.27
CA ASP A 515 -9.33 -32.89 2.46
C ASP A 515 -7.86 -33.15 2.06
N ILE A 516 -7.13 -33.96 2.83
CA ILE A 516 -5.74 -34.28 2.54
C ILE A 516 -5.60 -35.81 2.42
N ALA A 517 -4.95 -36.25 1.35
CA ALA A 517 -4.57 -37.65 1.14
C ALA A 517 -3.08 -37.74 0.76
N GLY A 518 -2.59 -38.97 0.49
CA GLY A 518 -1.23 -39.25 0.04
C GLY A 518 -0.39 -39.94 1.10
N SER A 519 0.85 -40.27 0.74
CA SER A 519 1.83 -40.97 1.59
C SER A 519 2.88 -40.02 2.20
N GLY A 520 2.85 -38.75 1.84
CA GLY A 520 3.80 -37.75 2.31
C GLY A 520 3.61 -37.36 3.78
N SER A 521 4.64 -36.77 4.37
CA SER A 521 4.59 -36.24 5.73
C SER A 521 3.90 -34.86 5.78
N ALA A 522 3.16 -34.63 6.85
CA ALA A 522 2.58 -33.30 7.12
C ALA A 522 2.85 -32.91 8.57
N GLU A 523 3.52 -31.77 8.75
CA GLU A 523 3.63 -31.11 10.04
C GLU A 523 2.66 -29.93 10.08
N TYR A 524 1.94 -29.78 11.20
CA TYR A 524 0.95 -28.72 11.33
C TYR A 524 1.52 -27.54 12.09
N ILE A 525 1.44 -26.34 11.50
CA ILE A 525 1.73 -25.09 12.24
C ILE A 525 0.59 -24.76 13.18
N VAL A 526 0.96 -24.15 14.29
CA VAL A 526 0.01 -23.63 15.26
C VAL A 526 -0.22 -22.13 15.04
N ASN A 527 -1.37 -21.67 15.48
CA ASN A 527 -1.71 -20.27 15.48
C ASN A 527 -1.87 -19.78 16.87
N PHE A 528 -1.46 -18.55 17.06
CA PHE A 528 -1.62 -17.83 18.29
C PHE A 528 -2.74 -16.80 18.11
N ASP A 529 -3.74 -16.88 18.97
CA ASP A 529 -4.68 -15.80 19.20
C ASP A 529 -4.45 -15.29 20.61
N ILE A 530 -3.92 -14.08 20.73
CA ILE A 530 -3.35 -13.55 21.97
C ILE A 530 -4.21 -12.42 22.47
N ASP A 531 -4.69 -12.55 23.71
CA ASP A 531 -5.43 -11.53 24.43
C ASP A 531 -4.78 -11.26 25.80
N ALA A 532 -4.64 -10.01 26.16
CA ALA A 532 -4.08 -9.63 27.44
C ALA A 532 -5.12 -8.94 28.33
N LYS A 533 -5.24 -9.41 29.56
CA LYS A 533 -6.12 -8.84 30.60
C LYS A 533 -5.30 -8.34 31.78
N ASP A 534 -5.92 -7.44 32.54
CA ASP A 534 -5.30 -6.84 33.73
C ASP A 534 -3.98 -6.08 33.42
N ASN A 535 -3.83 -5.59 32.20
CA ASN A 535 -2.64 -4.90 31.68
C ASN A 535 -2.56 -3.42 32.16
N VAL A 536 -2.70 -3.25 33.47
CA VAL A 536 -2.56 -1.96 34.15
C VAL A 536 -1.52 -2.04 35.25
N TYR A 537 -0.88 -0.94 35.56
CA TYR A 537 0.13 -0.84 36.61
C TYR A 537 -0.36 -1.44 37.94
N GLY A 538 0.50 -2.21 38.61
CA GLY A 538 0.19 -2.81 39.90
C GLY A 538 -0.65 -4.09 39.88
N LYS A 539 -1.05 -4.55 38.68
CA LYS A 539 -1.71 -5.84 38.48
C LYS A 539 -0.75 -6.86 37.86
N THR A 540 -1.07 -8.12 38.02
CA THR A 540 -0.43 -9.19 37.23
C THR A 540 -1.11 -9.25 35.89
N ALA A 541 -0.36 -8.92 34.83
CA ALA A 541 -0.84 -9.05 33.48
C ALA A 541 -1.07 -10.54 33.15
N LYS A 542 -2.24 -10.85 32.60
CA LYS A 542 -2.61 -12.21 32.20
C LYS A 542 -2.66 -12.24 30.67
N ILE A 543 -1.74 -12.98 30.08
CA ILE A 543 -1.69 -13.18 28.65
C ILE A 543 -2.35 -14.53 28.35
N HIS A 544 -3.51 -14.48 27.76
CA HIS A 544 -4.21 -15.66 27.25
C HIS A 544 -3.75 -15.92 25.83
N VAL A 545 -3.20 -17.09 25.62
CA VAL A 545 -2.72 -17.55 24.32
C VAL A 545 -3.56 -18.73 23.91
N ASN A 546 -4.41 -18.54 22.93
CA ASN A 546 -5.17 -19.62 22.32
C ASN A 546 -4.32 -20.26 21.21
N ILE A 547 -3.98 -21.52 21.36
CA ILE A 547 -3.21 -22.28 20.40
C ILE A 547 -4.17 -23.14 19.59
N THR A 548 -4.24 -22.87 18.30
CA THR A 548 -5.08 -23.64 17.38
C THR A 548 -4.27 -24.10 16.18
N SER A 549 -4.67 -25.20 15.59
CA SER A 549 -4.22 -25.64 14.28
C SER A 549 -5.42 -25.99 13.42
N ASN A 550 -5.47 -25.45 12.20
CA ASN A 550 -6.62 -25.64 11.30
C ASN A 550 -7.97 -25.37 11.99
N SER A 551 -8.03 -24.29 12.78
CA SER A 551 -9.22 -23.87 13.56
C SER A 551 -9.65 -24.87 14.65
N LYS A 552 -8.83 -25.83 15.02
CA LYS A 552 -9.07 -26.75 16.15
C LYS A 552 -8.11 -26.43 17.29
N PRO A 553 -8.55 -26.49 18.55
CA PRO A 553 -7.65 -26.34 19.69
C PRO A 553 -6.55 -27.42 19.66
N VAL A 554 -5.31 -27.01 19.93
CA VAL A 554 -4.18 -27.95 20.13
C VAL A 554 -4.01 -28.15 21.62
N ASP A 555 -4.04 -29.39 22.07
CA ASP A 555 -3.86 -29.71 23.48
C ASP A 555 -2.44 -30.20 23.74
N GLY A 556 -1.87 -29.79 24.88
CA GLY A 556 -0.52 -30.12 25.27
C GLY A 556 0.53 -29.12 24.78
N GLY A 557 1.79 -29.35 25.19
CA GLY A 557 2.88 -28.42 24.98
C GLY A 557 2.89 -27.25 25.98
N ASN A 558 3.82 -26.33 25.78
CA ASN A 558 4.03 -25.17 26.65
C ASN A 558 4.22 -23.90 25.83
N VAL A 559 3.61 -22.82 26.31
CA VAL A 559 3.90 -21.47 25.80
C VAL A 559 4.85 -20.78 26.76
N SER A 560 5.88 -20.13 26.24
CA SER A 560 6.86 -19.38 27.05
C SER A 560 7.17 -18.01 26.44
N THR A 561 7.57 -17.08 27.31
CA THR A 561 8.10 -15.77 26.91
C THR A 561 9.11 -15.27 27.91
N VAL A 562 9.95 -14.32 27.52
CA VAL A 562 10.95 -13.69 28.39
C VAL A 562 10.64 -12.21 28.54
N VAL A 563 10.45 -11.77 29.77
CA VAL A 563 10.21 -10.35 30.10
C VAL A 563 11.18 -9.92 31.20
N ASN A 564 11.94 -8.87 30.99
CA ASN A 564 12.94 -8.36 31.94
C ASN A 564 13.93 -9.45 32.42
N ASN A 565 14.40 -10.30 31.52
CA ASN A 565 15.29 -11.44 31.77
C ASN A 565 14.67 -12.54 32.68
N VAL A 566 13.35 -12.57 32.82
CA VAL A 566 12.64 -13.64 33.53
C VAL A 566 11.80 -14.41 32.53
N THR A 567 11.94 -15.74 32.53
CA THR A 567 11.13 -16.62 31.69
C THR A 567 9.81 -16.92 32.38
N TYR A 568 8.72 -16.70 31.70
CA TYR A 568 7.37 -17.09 32.09
C TYR A 568 6.90 -18.20 31.17
N ASN A 569 6.27 -19.22 31.69
CA ASN A 569 5.72 -20.33 30.94
C ASN A 569 4.36 -20.75 31.46
N ALA A 570 3.58 -21.38 30.58
CA ALA A 570 2.30 -21.95 30.90
C ALA A 570 2.01 -23.15 30.00
N SER A 571 1.50 -24.23 30.57
CA SER A 571 1.05 -25.39 29.79
C SER A 571 -0.22 -25.09 29.01
N VAL A 572 -0.33 -25.65 27.83
CA VAL A 572 -1.52 -25.56 26.97
C VAL A 572 -2.49 -26.66 27.36
N VAL A 573 -3.70 -26.26 27.74
CA VAL A 573 -4.78 -27.17 28.11
C VAL A 573 -6.03 -26.80 27.31
N ASN A 574 -6.55 -27.74 26.55
CA ASN A 574 -7.67 -27.48 25.64
C ASN A 574 -7.45 -26.27 24.71
N GLY A 575 -6.24 -26.14 24.20
CA GLY A 575 -5.85 -25.05 23.32
C GLY A 575 -5.54 -23.72 24.01
N VAL A 576 -5.53 -23.64 25.33
CA VAL A 576 -5.33 -22.35 26.02
C VAL A 576 -4.14 -22.43 26.98
N ALA A 577 -3.24 -21.49 26.86
CA ALA A 577 -2.22 -21.20 27.87
C ALA A 577 -2.46 -19.81 28.49
N THR A 578 -2.18 -19.64 29.78
CA THR A 578 -2.28 -18.34 30.45
C THR A 578 -0.99 -18.01 31.18
N LEU A 579 -0.21 -17.13 30.58
CA LEU A 579 0.98 -16.56 31.21
C LEU A 579 0.58 -15.49 32.23
N GLN A 580 1.25 -15.49 33.38
CA GLN A 580 1.03 -14.49 34.43
C GLN A 580 2.32 -13.72 34.66
N ILE A 581 2.33 -12.44 34.33
CA ILE A 581 3.50 -11.57 34.41
C ILE A 581 3.25 -10.46 35.43
N PRO A 582 3.77 -10.60 36.67
CA PRO A 582 3.58 -9.63 37.74
C PRO A 582 4.53 -8.44 37.64
N ASN A 583 4.20 -7.35 38.33
CA ASN A 583 5.07 -6.21 38.59
C ASN A 583 5.65 -5.49 37.37
N LEU A 584 4.89 -5.39 36.31
CA LEU A 584 5.28 -4.61 35.16
C LEU A 584 5.06 -3.11 35.40
N ASN A 585 6.03 -2.30 35.00
CA ASN A 585 5.90 -0.85 34.95
C ASN A 585 5.04 -0.41 33.76
N ILE A 586 4.62 0.85 33.75
CA ILE A 586 3.95 1.42 32.59
C ILE A 586 4.94 1.46 31.43
N GLY A 587 4.50 1.00 30.27
CA GLY A 587 5.34 0.91 29.09
C GLY A 587 4.82 -0.10 28.08
N ILE A 588 5.60 -0.27 27.03
CA ILE A 588 5.40 -1.27 25.99
C ILE A 588 6.41 -2.38 26.20
N TYR A 589 5.97 -3.61 26.11
CA TYR A 589 6.78 -4.82 26.23
C TYR A 589 6.56 -5.69 25.01
N ASP A 590 7.62 -5.92 24.28
CA ASP A 590 7.63 -6.82 23.13
C ASP A 590 7.73 -8.26 23.64
N LEU A 591 6.67 -9.02 23.49
CA LEU A 591 6.62 -10.42 23.89
C LEU A 591 6.85 -11.31 22.66
N PHE A 592 7.92 -12.07 22.68
CA PHE A 592 8.10 -13.21 21.79
C PHE A 592 7.56 -14.44 22.49
N LEU A 593 6.42 -14.92 22.04
CA LEU A 593 5.74 -16.09 22.61
C LEU A 593 6.15 -17.31 21.81
N SER A 594 6.79 -18.26 22.45
CA SER A 594 7.22 -19.51 21.82
C SER A 594 6.36 -20.66 22.32
N TYR A 595 5.81 -21.44 21.40
CA TYR A 595 5.12 -22.68 21.70
C TYR A 595 6.06 -23.85 21.39
N ALA A 596 6.26 -24.71 22.37
CA ALA A 596 6.96 -25.97 22.24
C ALA A 596 5.94 -27.10 22.37
N SER A 597 5.79 -27.88 21.29
CA SER A 597 4.87 -29.01 21.23
C SER A 597 5.43 -30.24 21.94
N ASN A 598 4.57 -31.05 22.52
CA ASN A 598 4.87 -32.38 22.97
C ASN A 598 4.35 -33.49 22.00
N ASP A 599 3.78 -33.07 20.87
CA ASP A 599 3.30 -33.94 19.80
C ASP A 599 4.04 -33.59 18.51
N SER A 600 4.74 -34.55 17.92
CA SER A 600 5.53 -34.38 16.70
C SER A 600 4.71 -34.03 15.45
N SER A 601 3.40 -34.13 15.51
CA SER A 601 2.51 -33.66 14.44
C SER A 601 2.38 -32.14 14.38
N TYR A 602 2.76 -31.42 15.45
CA TYR A 602 2.71 -29.98 15.51
C TYR A 602 4.12 -29.42 15.61
N ARG A 603 4.40 -28.44 14.78
CA ARG A 603 5.68 -27.75 14.77
C ARG A 603 5.75 -26.77 15.94
N ASP A 604 6.93 -26.68 16.57
CA ASP A 604 7.27 -25.58 17.45
C ASP A 604 7.21 -24.27 16.67
N ASP A 605 6.56 -23.28 17.21
CA ASP A 605 6.36 -21.99 16.54
C ASP A 605 6.44 -20.84 17.54
N GLN A 606 6.52 -19.63 17.03
CA GLN A 606 6.57 -18.41 17.85
C GLN A 606 5.76 -17.30 17.20
N ASP A 607 5.21 -16.43 18.05
CA ASP A 607 4.51 -15.26 17.61
C ASP A 607 4.88 -14.05 18.46
N TYR A 608 4.60 -12.88 17.95
CA TYR A 608 4.92 -11.60 18.57
C TYR A 608 3.64 -10.94 19.09
N TYR A 609 3.72 -10.39 20.29
CA TYR A 609 2.64 -9.63 20.88
C TYR A 609 3.16 -8.39 21.60
N GLU A 610 2.63 -7.23 21.30
CA GLU A 610 2.92 -5.99 21.99
C GLU A 610 2.00 -5.84 23.21
N LEU A 611 2.56 -6.03 24.42
CA LEU A 611 1.85 -5.84 25.67
C LEU A 611 2.01 -4.41 26.15
N ILE A 612 0.91 -3.67 26.19
CA ILE A 612 0.90 -2.28 26.68
C ILE A 612 0.39 -2.24 28.11
N ILE A 613 1.25 -1.88 29.07
CA ILE A 613 0.86 -1.63 30.45
C ILE A 613 0.49 -0.17 30.61
N THR A 614 -0.75 0.08 30.98
CA THR A 614 -1.31 1.43 31.11
C THR A 614 -1.45 1.85 32.57
N LYS A 615 -1.77 3.12 32.81
CA LYS A 615 -2.08 3.62 34.15
C LYS A 615 -3.30 2.94 34.73
N GLN A 616 -3.21 2.52 35.97
CA GLN A 616 -4.38 1.99 36.69
C GLN A 616 -5.34 3.12 37.05
N ASN A 617 -6.63 2.89 36.84
CA ASN A 617 -7.68 3.84 37.27
C ASN A 617 -7.94 3.66 38.76
N ILE A 618 -7.91 4.75 39.53
CA ILE A 618 -8.15 4.74 40.96
C ILE A 618 -9.24 5.75 41.34
N GLU A 619 -9.85 5.56 42.48
CA GLU A 619 -10.89 6.44 43.01
C GLU A 619 -10.34 7.45 44.01
N ILE A 620 -10.67 8.72 43.82
CA ILE A 620 -10.51 9.75 44.86
C ILE A 620 -11.77 9.83 45.69
N THR A 621 -11.73 9.36 46.92
CA THR A 621 -12.79 9.55 47.91
C THR A 621 -12.52 10.80 48.73
N ALA A 622 -13.41 11.77 48.64
CA ALA A 622 -13.38 13.01 49.44
C ALA A 622 -14.79 13.35 49.94
N LYS A 623 -14.91 13.85 51.15
CA LYS A 623 -16.21 14.13 51.79
C LYS A 623 -16.44 15.62 52.01
N ASN A 624 -17.69 16.04 52.00
CA ASN A 624 -18.06 17.39 52.46
C ASN A 624 -17.60 17.62 53.90
N ALA A 625 -17.14 18.82 54.22
CA ALA A 625 -16.69 19.18 55.56
C ALA A 625 -17.18 20.56 55.98
N ALA A 626 -17.18 20.82 57.25
CA ALA A 626 -17.55 22.11 57.78
C ALA A 626 -16.51 22.63 58.77
N TYR A 627 -16.12 23.88 58.63
CA TYR A 627 -15.13 24.52 59.48
C TYR A 627 -15.66 25.85 60.02
N ILE A 628 -15.16 26.24 61.17
CA ILE A 628 -15.41 27.57 61.67
C ILE A 628 -14.33 28.51 61.18
N ILE A 629 -14.69 29.61 60.59
CA ILE A 629 -13.84 30.54 59.88
C ILE A 629 -12.57 31.00 60.62
N ASN A 630 -12.63 31.03 61.97
CA ASN A 630 -11.53 31.49 62.82
C ASN A 630 -10.57 30.39 63.29
N TYR A 631 -10.84 29.13 63.00
CA TYR A 631 -10.06 28.03 63.57
C TYR A 631 -9.35 27.17 62.53
N GLY A 632 -9.92 26.99 61.35
CA GLY A 632 -9.38 26.02 60.40
C GLY A 632 -9.56 24.58 60.81
N GLY A 633 -8.78 23.68 60.22
CA GLY A 633 -8.80 22.26 60.52
C GLY A 633 -8.06 21.46 59.45
N LYS A 634 -7.91 20.18 59.69
CA LYS A 634 -7.34 19.20 58.75
C LYS A 634 -8.41 18.73 57.78
N TYR A 635 -8.09 18.70 56.46
CA TYR A 635 -8.92 18.10 55.47
C TYR A 635 -8.17 16.93 54.83
N SER A 636 -8.86 15.82 54.49
CA SER A 636 -8.25 14.62 53.97
C SER A 636 -9.04 14.07 52.79
N ALA A 637 -8.33 13.46 51.85
CA ALA A 637 -8.85 12.62 50.80
C ALA A 637 -8.22 11.23 50.87
N ILE A 638 -8.87 10.24 50.29
CA ILE A 638 -8.40 8.84 50.26
C ILE A 638 -8.34 8.41 48.84
N LEU A 639 -7.25 7.75 48.44
CA LEU A 639 -7.09 7.08 47.17
C LEU A 639 -7.25 5.57 47.35
N LYS A 640 -8.02 4.95 46.48
CA LYS A 640 -8.20 3.51 46.41
C LYS A 640 -8.14 3.02 44.99
N ASP A 641 -7.56 1.84 44.77
CA ASP A 641 -7.62 1.16 43.50
C ASP A 641 -8.99 0.51 43.24
N SER A 642 -9.14 -0.11 42.06
CA SER A 642 -10.38 -0.80 41.68
C SER A 642 -10.79 -1.94 42.58
N ASP A 643 -9.82 -2.54 43.28
CA ASP A 643 -10.06 -3.64 44.24
C ASP A 643 -10.34 -3.12 45.65
N GLY A 644 -10.29 -1.83 45.86
CA GLY A 644 -10.52 -1.18 47.13
C GLY A 644 -9.27 -1.09 48.03
N ASN A 645 -8.08 -1.46 47.54
CA ASN A 645 -6.83 -1.32 48.27
C ASN A 645 -6.40 0.15 48.36
N ALA A 646 -5.66 0.45 49.41
CA ALA A 646 -5.12 1.80 49.62
C ALA A 646 -3.96 2.09 48.66
N VAL A 647 -4.00 3.24 47.96
CA VAL A 647 -2.89 3.69 47.08
C VAL A 647 -2.03 4.69 47.87
N ALA A 648 -0.81 4.25 48.23
CA ALA A 648 0.14 5.03 49.00
C ALA A 648 1.18 5.74 48.15
N GLY A 649 1.79 6.81 48.65
CA GLY A 649 2.91 7.52 48.03
C GLY A 649 2.50 8.58 46.99
N GLU A 650 1.26 8.55 46.51
CA GLU A 650 0.79 9.37 45.40
C GLU A 650 0.49 10.82 45.82
N LYS A 651 0.86 11.76 44.93
CA LYS A 651 0.71 13.21 45.18
C LYS A 651 -0.69 13.72 44.82
N VAL A 652 -1.39 14.14 45.88
CA VAL A 652 -2.74 14.69 45.82
C VAL A 652 -2.69 16.20 46.00
N THR A 653 -3.26 16.94 45.06
CA THR A 653 -3.34 18.40 45.06
C THR A 653 -4.74 18.86 45.47
N PHE A 654 -4.80 19.81 46.39
CA PHE A 654 -6.04 20.38 46.94
C PHE A 654 -6.22 21.80 46.43
N THR A 655 -7.30 22.05 45.71
CA THR A 655 -7.67 23.38 45.21
C THR A 655 -8.95 23.85 45.89
N PHE A 656 -8.82 24.86 46.72
CA PHE A 656 -9.95 25.41 47.49
C PHE A 656 -10.40 26.74 46.95
N ASN A 657 -11.69 26.86 46.63
CA ASN A 657 -12.31 28.04 46.02
C ASN A 657 -11.52 28.61 44.84
N GLY A 658 -11.06 27.72 43.93
CA GLY A 658 -10.30 28.05 42.72
C GLY A 658 -8.80 28.32 42.91
N LYS A 659 -8.28 28.21 44.16
CA LYS A 659 -6.86 28.39 44.45
C LYS A 659 -6.25 27.13 45.02
N VAL A 660 -5.09 26.70 44.45
CA VAL A 660 -4.30 25.63 45.03
C VAL A 660 -3.83 26.04 46.45
N ILE A 661 -4.12 25.21 47.44
CA ILE A 661 -3.78 25.48 48.84
C ILE A 661 -2.72 24.56 49.39
N GLY A 662 -2.35 23.51 48.63
CA GLY A 662 -1.26 22.60 48.92
C GLY A 662 -1.43 21.23 48.27
N SER A 663 -0.38 20.44 48.38
CA SER A 663 -0.39 19.03 47.99
C SER A 663 0.13 18.21 49.14
N ALA A 664 -0.26 16.94 49.18
CA ALA A 664 0.22 15.97 50.14
C ALA A 664 0.32 14.59 49.52
N SER A 665 1.33 13.81 49.89
CA SER A 665 1.38 12.41 49.44
C SER A 665 0.48 11.56 50.34
N THR A 666 -0.08 10.50 49.77
CA THR A 666 -0.87 9.52 50.47
C THR A 666 0.02 8.64 51.38
N ASN A 667 -0.44 8.34 52.56
CA ASN A 667 0.21 7.41 53.49
C ASN A 667 -0.15 5.94 53.19
N ALA A 668 0.33 4.99 53.96
CA ALA A 668 0.04 3.56 53.77
C ALA A 668 -1.47 3.20 53.77
N ALA A 669 -2.33 4.04 54.36
CA ALA A 669 -3.78 3.87 54.29
C ALA A 669 -4.43 4.63 53.12
N GLY A 670 -3.65 5.11 52.16
CA GLY A 670 -4.13 5.87 50.98
C GLY A 670 -4.60 7.31 51.31
N VAL A 671 -4.28 7.85 52.51
CA VAL A 671 -4.82 9.14 52.97
C VAL A 671 -3.84 10.29 52.75
N ALA A 672 -4.22 11.24 51.92
CA ALA A 672 -3.57 12.53 51.81
C ALA A 672 -4.29 13.59 52.63
N SER A 673 -3.55 14.47 53.30
CA SER A 673 -4.15 15.46 54.22
C SER A 673 -3.48 16.80 54.16
N ILE A 674 -4.26 17.85 54.22
CA ILE A 674 -3.77 19.23 54.29
C ILE A 674 -4.43 19.99 55.44
N SER A 675 -3.82 21.10 55.82
CA SER A 675 -4.38 22.02 56.82
C SER A 675 -5.10 23.19 56.17
N LEU A 676 -6.40 23.33 56.41
CA LEU A 676 -7.17 24.53 56.09
C LEU A 676 -6.96 25.56 57.19
N THR A 677 -6.12 26.55 56.95
CA THR A 677 -5.83 27.57 58.00
C THR A 677 -6.99 28.55 58.19
N ALA A 678 -7.07 29.21 59.32
CA ALA A 678 -7.98 30.31 59.53
C ALA A 678 -7.79 31.44 58.52
N GLY A 679 -6.57 31.68 58.04
CA GLY A 679 -6.25 32.62 56.97
C GLY A 679 -6.92 32.26 55.65
N THR A 680 -6.79 31.01 55.24
CA THR A 680 -7.41 30.45 54.02
C THR A 680 -8.94 30.56 54.07
N LEU A 681 -9.54 30.21 55.24
CA LEU A 681 -11.01 30.30 55.40
C LEU A 681 -11.53 31.74 55.41
N LYS A 682 -10.80 32.70 56.02
CA LYS A 682 -11.15 34.13 55.98
C LYS A 682 -11.09 34.73 54.60
N SER A 683 -10.08 34.39 53.83
CA SER A 683 -9.95 34.81 52.43
C SER A 683 -11.09 34.33 51.57
N ALA A 684 -11.55 33.09 51.74
CA ALA A 684 -12.67 32.48 51.04
C ALA A 684 -14.05 33.03 51.50
N LYS A 685 -14.16 33.68 52.65
CA LYS A 685 -15.38 34.18 53.29
C LYS A 685 -16.33 33.04 53.70
N ALA A 686 -17.24 33.31 54.65
CA ALA A 686 -18.25 32.35 55.10
C ALA A 686 -19.22 31.96 53.96
N GLY A 687 -19.68 30.71 53.98
CA GLY A 687 -20.56 30.10 52.96
C GLY A 687 -20.03 28.78 52.44
N LYS A 688 -20.71 28.18 51.46
CA LYS A 688 -20.29 26.94 50.79
C LYS A 688 -19.26 27.29 49.73
N LYS A 689 -18.14 26.54 49.69
CA LYS A 689 -17.03 26.68 48.74
C LYS A 689 -16.68 25.30 48.18
N ASN A 690 -16.15 25.28 46.98
CA ASN A 690 -15.67 24.04 46.39
C ASN A 690 -14.26 23.71 46.89
N MET A 691 -14.04 22.45 47.15
CA MET A 691 -12.73 21.83 47.30
C MET A 691 -12.59 20.82 46.14
N ALA A 692 -11.70 21.06 45.21
CA ALA A 692 -11.32 20.07 44.24
C ALA A 692 -10.06 19.34 44.70
N VAL A 693 -10.06 18.05 44.51
CA VAL A 693 -8.97 17.14 44.86
C VAL A 693 -8.55 16.47 43.56
N THR A 694 -7.30 16.63 43.15
CA THR A 694 -6.73 16.09 41.93
C THR A 694 -5.52 15.23 42.24
N LEU A 695 -5.32 14.23 41.44
CA LEU A 695 -4.13 13.38 41.47
C LEU A 695 -3.15 13.85 40.41
N THR A 696 -1.86 13.81 40.72
CA THR A 696 -0.75 13.86 39.75
C THR A 696 0.09 12.63 40.00
N SER A 697 0.06 11.70 39.05
CA SER A 697 0.74 10.41 39.15
C SER A 697 1.23 9.94 37.77
N ASP A 698 2.36 9.30 37.75
CA ASP A 698 2.89 8.62 36.57
C ASP A 698 2.24 7.24 36.40
N ASN A 699 1.74 6.65 37.48
CA ASN A 699 1.25 5.27 37.54
C ASN A 699 -0.27 5.13 37.58
N TYR A 700 -0.98 6.19 37.97
CA TYR A 700 -2.43 6.13 38.18
C TYR A 700 -3.18 7.26 37.49
N ASN A 701 -4.38 6.97 37.07
CA ASN A 701 -5.38 7.96 36.65
C ASN A 701 -6.49 8.08 37.68
N ALA A 702 -6.97 9.29 37.93
CA ALA A 702 -8.15 9.51 38.74
C ALA A 702 -8.95 10.70 38.24
N THR A 703 -10.26 10.57 38.26
CA THR A 703 -11.14 11.72 38.02
C THR A 703 -11.13 12.67 39.20
N ALA A 704 -10.91 13.94 38.96
CA ALA A 704 -10.92 14.96 39.97
C ALA A 704 -12.22 14.95 40.80
N LYS A 705 -12.09 14.96 42.14
CA LYS A 705 -13.26 14.96 43.05
C LYS A 705 -13.51 16.35 43.59
N THR A 706 -14.68 16.88 43.34
CA THR A 706 -15.11 18.18 43.89
C THR A 706 -16.16 17.99 44.99
N VAL A 707 -15.92 18.55 46.13
CA VAL A 707 -16.80 18.48 47.31
C VAL A 707 -17.11 19.89 47.85
N LYS A 708 -18.07 20.00 48.75
CA LYS A 708 -18.45 21.27 49.35
C LYS A 708 -17.87 21.41 50.77
N ILE A 709 -17.12 22.49 50.95
CA ILE A 709 -16.64 22.91 52.31
C ILE A 709 -17.53 24.05 52.77
N THR A 710 -18.17 23.84 53.93
CA THR A 710 -19.01 24.85 54.53
C THR A 710 -18.20 25.65 55.56
N ILE A 711 -18.02 26.95 55.31
CA ILE A 711 -17.38 27.87 56.25
C ILE A 711 -18.44 28.54 57.09
N ASN A 712 -18.46 28.19 58.34
CA ASN A 712 -19.39 28.76 59.32
C ASN A 712 -18.75 29.95 60.03
N LYS A 713 -19.52 31.00 60.20
CA LYS A 713 -19.14 32.09 61.12
C LYS A 713 -19.13 31.58 62.56
N GLU A 714 -18.21 32.08 63.32
CA GLU A 714 -18.14 31.72 64.73
C GLU A 714 -19.30 32.32 65.53
N LYS A 715 -19.88 31.49 66.42
CA LYS A 715 -20.93 31.96 67.31
C LYS A 715 -20.36 32.93 68.37
N THR A 716 -21.16 33.94 68.72
CA THR A 716 -20.80 34.97 69.69
C THR A 716 -21.82 35.00 70.78
N LYS A 717 -21.41 35.43 72.01
CA LYS A 717 -22.25 35.51 73.19
C LYS A 717 -22.14 36.90 73.81
N ILE A 718 -23.28 37.56 74.03
CA ILE A 718 -23.39 38.76 74.84
C ILE A 718 -23.71 38.43 76.30
N ALA A 719 -22.80 38.78 77.18
CA ALA A 719 -23.12 38.78 78.60
C ALA A 719 -23.61 40.15 79.01
N ALA A 720 -24.88 40.22 79.35
CA ALA A 720 -25.58 41.42 79.75
C ALA A 720 -26.55 41.07 80.85
N LYS A 721 -26.57 41.82 81.94
CA LYS A 721 -27.43 41.65 83.08
C LYS A 721 -28.44 42.80 83.23
N ASN A 722 -29.59 42.59 83.80
CA ASN A 722 -30.51 43.65 84.18
C ASN A 722 -29.83 44.63 85.14
N LYS A 723 -30.11 45.95 84.95
CA LYS A 723 -29.44 46.92 85.77
C LYS A 723 -30.41 48.01 86.20
N LYS A 724 -30.25 48.45 87.47
CA LYS A 724 -31.03 49.51 88.11
C LYS A 724 -30.16 50.78 88.14
N PHE A 725 -30.72 51.92 87.79
CA PHE A 725 -30.05 53.22 87.89
C PHE A 725 -30.97 54.23 88.66
N LYS A 726 -30.38 55.10 89.51
CA LYS A 726 -31.12 56.28 90.16
C LYS A 726 -31.49 57.28 89.07
N LYS A 727 -32.66 57.86 89.14
CA LYS A 727 -33.17 58.91 88.27
C LYS A 727 -32.19 60.07 88.14
N SER A 728 -31.58 60.48 89.25
CA SER A 728 -30.61 61.60 89.44
C SER A 728 -29.34 61.42 88.50
N ILE A 729 -29.00 60.28 88.04
CA ILE A 729 -27.87 60.04 87.24
C ILE A 729 -28.15 60.57 85.83
N LYS A 730 -27.52 61.70 85.37
CA LYS A 730 -27.70 62.30 84.08
C LYS A 730 -27.28 61.35 82.92
N THR A 731 -26.15 60.64 83.10
CA THR A 731 -25.62 59.62 82.12
C THR A 731 -25.50 58.26 82.70
N LYS A 732 -26.43 57.36 82.32
CA LYS A 732 -26.47 56.02 82.85
C LYS A 732 -25.51 55.14 82.03
N LYS A 733 -24.43 54.63 82.67
CA LYS A 733 -23.41 53.79 82.07
C LYS A 733 -23.82 52.31 82.13
N TYR A 734 -24.28 51.76 81.00
CA TYR A 734 -24.65 50.32 80.94
C TYR A 734 -23.54 49.57 80.18
N THR A 735 -22.95 48.53 80.81
CA THR A 735 -21.80 47.77 80.33
C THR A 735 -22.20 46.36 79.99
N ILE A 736 -21.82 45.91 78.91
CA ILE A 736 -21.94 44.45 78.47
C ILE A 736 -20.59 43.90 78.21
N THR A 737 -20.48 42.56 78.05
CA THR A 737 -19.28 41.91 77.53
C THR A 737 -19.66 41.06 76.35
N LEU A 738 -18.93 41.16 75.23
CA LEU A 738 -19.08 40.35 74.01
C LEU A 738 -17.88 39.42 73.94
N LYS A 739 -18.14 38.14 73.79
CA LYS A 739 -17.13 37.09 73.64
C LYS A 739 -17.49 36.17 72.47
N ASN A 740 -16.49 35.50 71.88
CA ASN A 740 -16.71 34.42 70.95
C ASN A 740 -17.08 33.10 71.62
N SER A 741 -17.28 32.02 70.84
CA SER A 741 -17.66 30.68 71.31
C SER A 741 -16.64 30.05 72.25
N LYS A 742 -15.37 30.37 72.12
CA LYS A 742 -14.27 29.96 73.03
C LYS A 742 -14.06 30.89 74.22
N GLY A 743 -14.95 31.82 74.47
CA GLY A 743 -14.85 32.73 75.61
C GLY A 743 -13.86 33.93 75.42
N LYS A 744 -13.21 34.00 74.26
CA LYS A 744 -12.26 35.09 73.99
C LYS A 744 -13.02 36.40 73.70
N ALA A 745 -12.54 37.52 74.26
CA ALA A 745 -13.11 38.83 74.11
C ALA A 745 -13.07 39.32 72.68
N LEU A 746 -14.20 39.83 72.10
CA LEU A 746 -14.22 40.51 70.85
C LEU A 746 -13.91 42.00 71.10
N LYS A 747 -12.78 42.42 70.53
CA LYS A 747 -12.19 43.79 70.74
C LYS A 747 -12.58 44.73 69.63
N LYS A 748 -12.81 46.03 69.94
CA LYS A 748 -13.01 47.09 68.91
C LYS A 748 -14.24 46.89 68.00
N VAL A 749 -15.17 46.01 68.35
CA VAL A 749 -16.38 45.75 67.57
C VAL A 749 -17.54 46.66 67.99
N LYS A 750 -18.38 47.09 67.11
CA LYS A 750 -19.49 47.94 67.27
C LYS A 750 -20.69 47.16 67.80
N VAL A 751 -21.21 47.50 68.95
CA VAL A 751 -22.42 46.98 69.55
C VAL A 751 -23.48 48.04 69.74
N THR A 752 -24.71 47.68 69.56
CA THR A 752 -25.83 48.60 69.73
C THR A 752 -26.73 48.20 70.90
N LEU A 753 -27.26 49.14 71.55
CA LEU A 753 -28.30 49.02 72.58
C LEU A 753 -29.54 49.80 72.16
N LYS A 754 -30.66 49.15 71.92
CA LYS A 754 -31.94 49.80 71.62
C LYS A 754 -32.76 49.78 72.84
N VAL A 755 -33.18 50.93 73.35
CA VAL A 755 -34.06 51.07 74.50
C VAL A 755 -34.98 52.28 74.28
N LYS A 756 -36.29 52.12 74.53
CA LYS A 756 -37.34 53.10 74.33
C LYS A 756 -37.20 53.78 72.94
N GLY A 757 -37.15 53.01 71.86
CA GLY A 757 -37.03 53.49 70.53
C GLY A 757 -35.67 54.07 70.12
N LYS A 758 -34.77 54.41 71.06
CA LYS A 758 -33.46 55.05 70.76
C LYS A 758 -32.36 54.02 70.79
N THR A 759 -31.41 54.16 69.80
CA THR A 759 -30.24 53.26 69.65
C THR A 759 -29.00 54.02 70.21
N TYR A 760 -28.28 53.38 71.04
CA TYR A 760 -26.94 53.74 71.54
C TYR A 760 -25.91 52.85 71.01
N THR A 761 -24.77 53.36 70.65
CA THR A 761 -23.66 52.61 70.08
C THR A 761 -22.45 52.66 70.99
N ALA A 762 -21.77 51.56 71.19
CA ALA A 762 -20.48 51.49 71.86
C ALA A 762 -19.54 50.49 71.15
N LYS A 763 -18.25 50.75 71.23
CA LYS A 763 -17.25 49.74 70.82
C LYS A 763 -16.73 48.97 71.98
N THR A 764 -16.48 47.72 71.81
CA THR A 764 -15.85 46.83 72.86
C THR A 764 -14.38 47.21 73.01
N ASN A 765 -13.90 47.24 74.32
CA ASN A 765 -12.47 47.37 74.64
C ASN A 765 -11.67 46.05 74.55
N SER A 766 -10.44 46.03 74.99
CA SER A 766 -9.54 44.89 75.00
C SER A 766 -10.09 43.69 75.75
N LYS A 767 -10.94 43.87 76.77
CA LYS A 767 -11.62 42.85 77.62
C LYS A 767 -13.01 42.49 77.03
N GLY A 768 -13.37 42.94 75.79
CA GLY A 768 -14.70 42.72 75.17
C GLY A 768 -15.85 43.47 75.85
N LYS A 769 -15.55 44.49 76.72
CA LYS A 769 -16.57 45.23 77.39
C LYS A 769 -16.96 46.49 76.58
N ALA A 770 -18.29 46.63 76.36
CA ALA A 770 -18.85 47.89 75.75
C ALA A 770 -19.75 48.60 76.72
N THR A 771 -19.53 49.93 76.92
CA THR A 771 -20.30 50.70 77.87
C THR A 771 -21.13 51.74 77.08
N PHE A 772 -22.42 51.66 77.14
CA PHE A 772 -23.38 52.52 76.56
C PHE A 772 -23.67 53.73 77.51
N LYS A 773 -23.55 54.97 77.01
CA LYS A 773 -23.89 56.20 77.74
C LYS A 773 -25.32 56.56 77.43
N ILE A 774 -26.27 56.17 78.27
CA ILE A 774 -27.72 56.36 78.08
C ILE A 774 -28.12 57.69 78.73
N LYS A 775 -28.33 58.73 77.90
CA LYS A 775 -28.66 60.10 78.38
C LYS A 775 -30.17 60.37 78.37
N LYS A 776 -30.96 59.74 77.53
CA LYS A 776 -32.35 60.05 77.24
C LYS A 776 -33.36 59.14 77.96
N LEU A 777 -33.01 58.53 79.13
CA LEU A 777 -33.87 57.66 79.90
C LEU A 777 -34.06 58.29 81.26
N THR A 778 -35.00 59.28 81.30
CA THR A 778 -35.19 60.18 82.40
C THR A 778 -36.40 59.88 83.28
N LYS A 779 -37.45 59.18 82.80
CA LYS A 779 -38.62 58.85 83.56
C LYS A 779 -38.43 57.52 84.37
N LYS A 780 -38.94 57.39 85.58
CA LYS A 780 -38.97 56.13 86.38
C LYS A 780 -39.73 55.06 85.59
N GLY A 781 -39.32 53.78 85.75
CA GLY A 781 -39.92 52.67 85.02
C GLY A 781 -38.98 51.55 84.65
N LYS A 782 -39.51 50.41 84.20
CA LYS A 782 -38.81 49.25 83.68
C LYS A 782 -38.82 49.34 82.15
N TYR A 783 -37.63 49.34 81.52
CA TYR A 783 -37.45 49.46 80.05
C TYR A 783 -36.85 48.22 79.48
N LYS A 784 -37.56 47.55 78.53
CA LYS A 784 -37.04 46.49 77.82
C LYS A 784 -35.96 47.06 76.82
N ALA A 785 -34.77 46.50 76.90
CA ALA A 785 -33.65 46.94 76.06
C ALA A 785 -33.07 45.74 75.29
N THR A 786 -32.61 45.92 74.07
CA THR A 786 -32.00 44.87 73.31
C THR A 786 -30.59 45.32 72.98
N VAL A 787 -29.62 44.53 73.36
CA VAL A 787 -28.20 44.65 72.95
C VAL A 787 -27.99 43.79 71.73
N THR A 788 -27.42 44.37 70.69
CA THR A 788 -27.19 43.63 69.41
C THR A 788 -25.76 43.87 68.94
N TYR A 789 -25.07 42.75 68.61
CA TYR A 789 -23.93 42.74 67.76
C TYR A 789 -24.39 42.23 66.38
N LYS A 790 -24.20 43.04 65.35
CA LYS A 790 -24.68 42.69 63.96
C LYS A 790 -23.94 41.51 63.31
N GLY A 791 -22.84 41.10 63.96
CA GLY A 791 -21.91 40.19 63.33
C GLY A 791 -21.00 40.90 62.29
N ASP A 792 -20.07 40.14 61.76
CA ASP A 792 -19.20 40.59 60.67
C ASP A 792 -18.86 39.40 59.74
N ASN A 793 -17.81 39.46 58.99
CA ASN A 793 -17.42 38.38 58.09
C ASN A 793 -17.02 37.09 58.81
N CYS A 794 -16.58 37.20 60.11
CA CYS A 794 -16.09 36.04 60.90
C CYS A 794 -17.03 35.64 62.01
N TYR A 795 -17.94 36.47 62.44
CA TYR A 795 -18.77 36.26 63.60
C TYR A 795 -20.25 36.37 63.30
N ASN A 796 -21.06 35.51 63.90
CA ASN A 796 -22.49 35.58 63.78
C ASN A 796 -23.09 36.75 64.55
N LYS A 797 -24.22 37.27 64.09
CA LYS A 797 -25.08 38.18 64.82
C LYS A 797 -25.55 37.56 66.08
N VAL A 798 -25.59 38.32 67.17
CA VAL A 798 -26.20 37.92 68.46
C VAL A 798 -26.94 39.10 69.10
N SER A 799 -28.04 38.81 69.69
CA SER A 799 -28.84 39.78 70.45
C SER A 799 -29.19 39.23 71.83
N LYS A 800 -29.21 40.12 72.79
CA LYS A 800 -29.63 39.80 74.15
C LYS A 800 -30.63 40.84 74.70
N LYS A 801 -31.79 40.39 75.12
CA LYS A 801 -32.81 41.26 75.79
C LYS A 801 -32.46 41.43 77.26
N VAL A 802 -32.54 42.62 77.74
CA VAL A 802 -32.31 42.98 79.18
C VAL A 802 -33.33 44.04 79.65
N ILE A 803 -33.45 44.22 81.01
CA ILE A 803 -34.30 45.22 81.54
C ILE A 803 -33.43 46.28 82.23
N ILE A 804 -33.60 47.51 81.83
CA ILE A 804 -32.97 48.66 82.44
C ILE A 804 -34.08 49.37 83.27
N THR A 805 -33.88 49.41 84.60
CA THR A 805 -34.86 50.02 85.54
C THR A 805 -34.33 51.34 85.99
N ILE A 806 -35.11 52.35 85.88
CA ILE A 806 -34.90 53.72 86.42
C ILE A 806 -35.73 53.82 87.72
N LYS A 807 -35.02 53.96 88.84
CA LYS A 807 -35.65 54.16 90.16
C LYS A 807 -35.73 55.67 90.46
#